data_4d1573b77960d6b7d222ac581dfb36b9
#
_entry.id   4d1573b77960d6b7d222ac581dfb36b9
#
_cell.length_a   1.000
_cell.length_b   1.000
_cell.length_c   1.000
_cell.angle_alpha   90.00
_cell.angle_beta   90.00
_cell.angle_gamma   90.00
#
_symmetry.space_group_name_H-M   'P 1'
#
loop_
_entity.id
_entity.type
_entity.pdbx_description
1 polymer ?
#
loop_
_entity_poly.entity_id
_entity_poly.type
_entity_poly.pdbx_seq_one_letter_code
_entity_poly.pdbx_strand_id
1 'polypeptide(L)'
;VNLLPRQKSALALVLAGLVAGTSSAPALAQAAPGDAPPPAAPAAAPTGAAMPRPLNYQPPVYPPEAEKAGLEATVTLQLDIDRTGKVKNVAVIEPAGHGFDESAVEAAKKLEFDPARKADGTPVPARILYRYSFALKKAEPPSDATSGDKPGSAQVSESLRGLVLASGGDVPLAGATVLLSGPSGQSEATVDEAGSFRFDALGPGKYRVIITAPGYDTLDVTEEIAAGEAIEVKYRLVAASDGLEVVVRGARSPREVTKRTLEQREMLRIPGTNGDALRALQNLPGVARPPAIAGILLVRGSAPQDTQTFLDGTQIPLIYHFGGLSSVVPTEMIERIDFFPGNFSAQYGRVMGGIVDVAVRAPKNDGKYHGMAQADLVDARFIAEGPVPGTKNKVRFIAGARRSYLDATLGLALDAAGAGITQLPVYWDYQLGLEANPTPSSSARITFFGADDSIALVADQPPPGEPAISGNAGFHTGFHRIQLRYDNDIDDKNRFSAVAAAGIDKLDFGVGPFFFNLSNYSITGRAEYTRRISKGITLNTGLDVFTNYADAKYRGPAPPRPGEPSGGPFSTRPLIESEFNGWIVSPAGYVELEIAPTGRAKLVPGIRIDGNNRVDGVDVSPRVNGRIDLTSKFPRSTLKGGVGAYTQPPQPQETIPPFGSSGLRSNRAIHYAIGAEQEFTRNIELSVEGFYKQLDRLVSQQPADVGGGTVRGNLGKGRIFGAEFLLKYKADANFFGWVAYTLSRSLRTPLPGAEEQPVSFDQTHILTALGSYRLGGGWEIGARFRLVTGNLTTPNVCNFEEEGCIPNRANAIYNASVGTYVPIPYSGPFSERLPMFHQLDIRVDRRFRFKSWQLSIYLDVQNVYNSQNVEGINYNFNYTAREFVTGVPILPSFGLRGDF
;
A
#
# COMPACT_ATOMS: atom_id res chain seq x y z
N VAL A 1 18.25 44.56 -1.91
CA VAL A 1 16.84 44.51 -1.50
C VAL A 1 16.77 43.56 -0.33
N ASN A 2 16.56 44.15 0.86
CA ASN A 2 16.50 43.44 2.15
C ASN A 2 15.36 42.42 2.15
N LEU A 3 15.66 41.15 2.21
CA LEU A 3 14.74 40.06 2.59
C LEU A 3 14.91 39.81 4.10
N LEU A 4 13.80 39.98 4.79
CA LEU A 4 13.62 40.02 6.23
C LEU A 4 13.91 38.68 6.96
N PRO A 5 14.20 38.70 8.27
CA PRO A 5 14.60 37.55 9.09
C PRO A 5 13.44 36.61 9.52
N ARG A 6 12.40 36.42 8.69
CA ARG A 6 11.18 35.71 9.05
C ARG A 6 11.21 34.16 8.88
N GLN A 7 12.26 33.60 8.33
CA GLN A 7 12.33 32.16 8.06
C GLN A 7 13.06 31.31 9.11
N LYS A 8 13.71 31.95 10.10
CA LYS A 8 14.52 31.20 11.08
C LYS A 8 13.71 30.45 12.14
N SER A 9 12.48 30.89 12.42
CA SER A 9 11.66 30.30 13.49
C SER A 9 10.90 29.02 13.13
N ALA A 10 10.55 28.83 11.88
CA ALA A 10 9.74 27.69 11.43
C ALA A 10 10.48 26.34 11.51
N LEU A 11 11.81 26.36 11.38
CA LEU A 11 12.62 25.14 11.36
C LEU A 11 13.00 24.63 12.76
N ALA A 12 13.04 25.50 13.75
CA ALA A 12 13.43 25.14 15.11
C ALA A 12 12.36 24.33 15.87
N LEU A 13 11.09 24.47 15.52
CA LEU A 13 9.99 23.74 16.21
C LEU A 13 9.67 22.37 15.61
N VAL A 14 9.95 22.20 14.32
CA VAL A 14 9.95 20.91 13.68
C VAL A 14 10.92 19.94 14.37
N LEU A 15 11.94 20.48 15.01
CA LEU A 15 13.03 19.77 15.64
C LEU A 15 12.81 19.40 17.11
N ALA A 16 11.98 20.13 17.82
CA ALA A 16 11.62 19.81 19.21
C ALA A 16 10.69 18.60 19.33
N GLY A 17 10.04 18.17 18.25
CA GLY A 17 9.19 16.97 18.20
C GLY A 17 9.90 15.69 17.74
N LEU A 18 11.16 15.76 17.33
CA LEU A 18 11.78 14.70 16.52
C LEU A 18 13.27 14.51 16.84
N VAL A 19 13.68 14.49 18.06
CA VAL A 19 15.09 14.29 18.35
C VAL A 19 15.36 12.89 18.83
N ALA A 20 16.18 12.14 18.06
CA ALA A 20 17.00 11.01 18.52
C ALA A 20 17.88 10.40 17.43
N GLY A 21 19.07 10.33 17.40
CA GLY A 21 20.25 9.94 17.30
C GLY A 21 21.32 9.41 16.54
N THR A 22 22.44 9.40 16.35
CA THR A 22 23.61 9.32 15.47
C THR A 22 24.28 7.95 15.55
N SER A 23 25.20 7.52 14.83
CA SER A 23 26.34 7.89 13.97
C SER A 23 27.00 6.60 13.45
N SER A 24 27.94 6.45 12.62
CA SER A 24 28.98 7.10 11.88
C SER A 24 29.69 6.09 10.95
N ALA A 25 30.33 6.62 9.92
CA ALA A 25 31.04 5.97 8.82
C ALA A 25 32.39 5.32 9.21
N PRO A 26 33.19 4.70 8.32
CA PRO A 26 33.94 5.50 7.35
C PRO A 26 34.06 4.98 5.90
N ALA A 27 34.49 5.88 5.06
CA ALA A 27 34.75 5.77 3.65
C ALA A 27 36.09 5.10 3.31
N LEU A 28 36.19 4.57 2.07
CA LEU A 28 37.45 4.51 1.33
C LEU A 28 37.19 4.73 -0.16
N ALA A 29 37.90 5.71 -0.69
CA ALA A 29 37.97 6.10 -2.09
C ALA A 29 39.17 5.45 -2.75
N GLN A 30 39.12 5.23 -4.08
CA GLN A 30 40.14 5.58 -5.07
C GLN A 30 39.79 4.98 -6.43
N ALA A 31 39.62 5.84 -7.41
CA ALA A 31 40.45 6.33 -8.48
C ALA A 31 40.47 5.49 -9.77
N ALA A 32 40.09 6.18 -10.88
CA ALA A 32 40.16 5.77 -12.28
C ALA A 32 41.61 5.79 -12.79
N PRO A 33 41.95 5.35 -14.00
CA PRO A 33 41.56 6.00 -15.23
C PRO A 33 41.51 5.15 -16.54
N GLY A 34 40.99 5.73 -17.64
CA GLY A 34 41.55 5.68 -18.97
C GLY A 34 40.84 4.96 -20.11
N ASP A 35 40.21 5.78 -20.93
CA ASP A 35 40.10 5.83 -22.41
C ASP A 35 40.14 4.59 -23.31
N ALA A 36 39.08 4.46 -24.15
CA ALA A 36 39.12 4.44 -25.62
C ALA A 36 37.72 4.29 -26.25
N PRO A 37 37.39 4.92 -27.38
CA PRO A 37 36.04 4.96 -27.94
C PRO A 37 35.69 3.72 -28.80
N PRO A 38 34.41 3.34 -28.86
CA PRO A 38 33.95 2.24 -29.71
C PRO A 38 33.63 2.69 -31.14
N PRO A 39 33.64 1.78 -32.11
CA PRO A 39 33.35 2.07 -33.51
C PRO A 39 31.84 2.19 -33.80
N ALA A 40 31.56 2.91 -34.88
CA ALA A 40 30.22 3.31 -35.32
C ALA A 40 29.26 2.14 -35.60
N ALA A 41 28.00 2.33 -35.21
CA ALA A 41 26.87 1.45 -35.48
C ALA A 41 26.31 1.65 -36.91
N PRO A 42 25.77 0.57 -37.55
CA PRO A 42 25.10 0.69 -38.84
C PRO A 42 23.71 1.30 -38.73
N ALA A 43 23.28 1.97 -39.79
CA ALA A 43 22.08 2.80 -39.87
C ALA A 43 20.77 2.11 -39.50
N ALA A 44 19.94 2.86 -38.78
CA ALA A 44 18.59 2.47 -38.35
C ALA A 44 17.62 2.39 -39.54
N ALA A 45 16.80 1.35 -39.53
CA ALA A 45 15.62 1.21 -40.38
C ALA A 45 14.47 2.14 -39.88
N PRO A 46 13.62 2.66 -40.77
CA PRO A 46 12.63 3.68 -40.41
C PRO A 46 11.48 3.12 -39.59
N THR A 47 11.21 3.78 -38.49
CA THR A 47 10.09 3.54 -37.58
C THR A 47 8.77 4.08 -38.14
N GLY A 48 7.70 3.28 -38.12
CA GLY A 48 6.35 3.78 -38.33
C GLY A 48 5.46 3.02 -39.32
N ALA A 49 5.71 1.74 -39.63
CA ALA A 49 4.81 0.94 -40.49
C ALA A 49 3.75 0.24 -39.65
N ALA A 50 2.46 0.41 -39.99
CA ALA A 50 1.38 -0.39 -39.45
C ALA A 50 1.38 -1.78 -40.08
N MET A 51 1.31 -2.84 -39.28
CA MET A 51 1.26 -4.24 -39.72
C MET A 51 -0.12 -4.57 -40.33
N PRO A 52 -0.22 -5.52 -41.28
CA PRO A 52 -1.50 -5.93 -41.87
C PRO A 52 -2.38 -6.59 -40.83
N ARG A 53 -3.68 -6.29 -40.85
CA ARG A 53 -4.68 -6.85 -39.93
C ARG A 53 -5.66 -7.74 -40.67
N PRO A 54 -5.96 -8.95 -40.22
CA PRO A 54 -6.96 -9.80 -40.85
C PRO A 54 -8.36 -9.18 -40.72
N LEU A 55 -9.08 -9.09 -41.83
CA LEU A 55 -10.44 -8.57 -41.89
C LEU A 55 -11.50 -9.70 -41.75
N ASN A 56 -11.10 -10.93 -42.05
CA ASN A 56 -11.95 -12.10 -41.94
C ASN A 56 -11.13 -13.27 -41.39
N TYR A 57 -11.82 -14.21 -40.74
CA TYR A 57 -11.25 -15.49 -40.33
C TYR A 57 -11.88 -16.60 -41.18
N GLN A 58 -11.03 -17.45 -41.84
CA GLN A 58 -11.45 -18.59 -42.57
C GLN A 58 -10.94 -19.85 -41.88
N PRO A 59 -11.81 -20.62 -41.20
CA PRO A 59 -11.41 -21.87 -40.58
C PRO A 59 -10.95 -22.88 -41.62
N PRO A 60 -9.82 -23.57 -41.38
CA PRO A 60 -9.42 -24.66 -42.27
C PRO A 60 -10.37 -25.85 -42.11
N VAL A 61 -10.60 -26.57 -43.20
CA VAL A 61 -11.41 -27.80 -43.19
C VAL A 61 -10.57 -28.92 -42.61
N TYR A 62 -11.08 -29.60 -41.58
CA TYR A 62 -10.36 -30.72 -40.97
C TYR A 62 -10.16 -31.82 -41.98
N PRO A 63 -8.94 -32.39 -42.19
CA PRO A 63 -8.72 -33.48 -43.12
C PRO A 63 -9.45 -34.73 -42.67
N PRO A 64 -10.28 -35.37 -43.50
CA PRO A 64 -11.15 -36.49 -43.10
C PRO A 64 -10.39 -37.74 -42.60
N GLU A 65 -9.17 -37.94 -43.09
CA GLU A 65 -8.32 -39.07 -42.65
C GLU A 65 -7.67 -38.80 -41.31
N ALA A 66 -7.24 -37.53 -41.04
CA ALA A 66 -6.70 -37.10 -39.79
C ALA A 66 -7.79 -37.05 -38.70
N GLU A 67 -9.01 -36.63 -39.04
CA GLU A 67 -10.17 -36.64 -38.14
C GLU A 67 -10.53 -38.09 -37.70
N LYS A 68 -10.56 -39.01 -38.63
CA LYS A 68 -10.79 -40.45 -38.30
C LYS A 68 -9.68 -41.07 -37.47
N ALA A 69 -8.45 -40.60 -37.66
CA ALA A 69 -7.29 -41.10 -36.92
C ALA A 69 -7.10 -40.39 -35.56
N GLY A 70 -7.93 -39.40 -35.23
CA GLY A 70 -7.84 -38.66 -33.97
C GLY A 70 -6.58 -37.78 -33.85
N LEU A 71 -6.02 -37.32 -34.99
CA LEU A 71 -4.77 -36.57 -35.01
C LEU A 71 -5.03 -35.05 -34.92
N GLU A 72 -4.42 -34.37 -34.01
CA GLU A 72 -4.40 -32.90 -33.89
C GLU A 72 -3.06 -32.34 -34.35
N ALA A 73 -3.06 -31.12 -34.94
CA ALA A 73 -1.85 -30.54 -35.48
C ALA A 73 -1.91 -29.01 -35.52
N THR A 74 -0.72 -28.38 -35.59
CA THR A 74 -0.58 -26.97 -35.86
C THR A 74 0.30 -26.79 -37.09
N VAL A 75 -0.17 -25.99 -38.05
CA VAL A 75 0.54 -25.69 -39.30
C VAL A 75 0.95 -24.22 -39.26
N THR A 76 2.25 -23.93 -39.41
CA THR A 76 2.76 -22.56 -39.48
C THR A 76 2.98 -22.16 -40.95
N LEU A 77 2.30 -21.12 -41.39
CA LEU A 77 2.34 -20.60 -42.76
C LEU A 77 3.06 -19.23 -42.80
N GLN A 78 3.74 -18.96 -43.91
CA GLN A 78 4.20 -17.63 -44.26
C GLN A 78 3.27 -17.07 -45.33
N LEU A 79 2.66 -15.92 -45.09
CA LEU A 79 1.75 -15.26 -46.01
C LEU A 79 2.40 -14.00 -46.62
N ASP A 80 2.37 -13.88 -47.94
CA ASP A 80 2.73 -12.67 -48.65
C ASP A 80 1.46 -11.91 -49.00
N ILE A 81 1.27 -10.74 -48.37
CA ILE A 81 0.08 -9.88 -48.53
C ILE A 81 0.41 -8.73 -49.44
N ASP A 82 -0.42 -8.43 -50.40
CA ASP A 82 -0.21 -7.33 -51.35
C ASP A 82 -0.71 -5.96 -50.79
N ARG A 83 -0.55 -4.90 -51.59
CA ARG A 83 -0.96 -3.55 -51.23
C ARG A 83 -2.48 -3.38 -51.08
N THR A 84 -3.27 -4.34 -51.56
CA THR A 84 -4.73 -4.34 -51.44
C THR A 84 -5.23 -5.16 -50.27
N GLY A 85 -4.33 -5.80 -49.52
CA GLY A 85 -4.68 -6.67 -48.39
C GLY A 85 -4.98 -8.12 -48.78
N LYS A 86 -4.78 -8.56 -50.05
CA LYS A 86 -5.01 -9.93 -50.50
C LYS A 86 -3.76 -10.77 -50.34
N VAL A 87 -3.94 -12.02 -49.94
CA VAL A 87 -2.86 -13.00 -49.84
C VAL A 87 -2.47 -13.47 -51.23
N LYS A 88 -1.25 -13.19 -51.67
CA LYS A 88 -0.69 -13.57 -52.98
C LYS A 88 0.05 -14.90 -52.96
N ASN A 89 0.76 -15.18 -51.89
CA ASN A 89 1.53 -16.40 -51.75
C ASN A 89 1.41 -16.94 -50.34
N VAL A 90 1.37 -18.30 -50.25
CA VAL A 90 1.31 -19.02 -48.97
C VAL A 90 2.38 -20.11 -49.02
N ALA A 91 3.31 -20.09 -48.08
CA ALA A 91 4.33 -21.14 -47.93
C ALA A 91 4.20 -21.79 -46.54
N VAL A 92 4.26 -23.12 -46.51
CA VAL A 92 4.30 -23.85 -45.24
C VAL A 92 5.72 -23.79 -44.69
N ILE A 93 5.87 -23.32 -43.46
CA ILE A 93 7.18 -23.20 -42.78
C ILE A 93 7.41 -24.38 -41.84
N GLU A 94 6.37 -24.79 -41.11
CA GLU A 94 6.37 -25.96 -40.24
C GLU A 94 5.26 -26.89 -40.69
N PRO A 95 5.57 -27.93 -41.48
CA PRO A 95 4.58 -28.89 -41.99
C PRO A 95 4.15 -29.86 -40.91
N ALA A 96 2.87 -30.18 -40.88
CA ALA A 96 2.27 -31.15 -39.96
C ALA A 96 1.92 -32.49 -40.65
N GLY A 97 1.88 -32.54 -41.97
CA GLY A 97 1.48 -33.73 -42.77
C GLY A 97 0.02 -34.09 -42.64
N HIS A 98 -0.35 -35.32 -43.01
CA HIS A 98 -1.71 -35.87 -42.89
C HIS A 98 -2.85 -34.99 -43.46
N GLY A 99 -2.56 -34.19 -44.52
CA GLY A 99 -3.52 -33.29 -45.13
C GLY A 99 -3.78 -31.99 -44.43
N PHE A 100 -3.15 -31.75 -43.28
CA PHE A 100 -3.28 -30.49 -42.52
C PHE A 100 -2.68 -29.30 -43.24
N ASP A 101 -1.54 -29.52 -43.92
CA ASP A 101 -0.81 -28.47 -44.63
C ASP A 101 -1.61 -27.93 -45.80
N GLU A 102 -2.20 -28.81 -46.60
CA GLU A 102 -3.04 -28.46 -47.75
C GLU A 102 -4.29 -27.73 -47.32
N SER A 103 -4.94 -28.19 -46.24
CA SER A 103 -6.12 -27.53 -45.69
C SER A 103 -5.82 -26.14 -45.15
N ALA A 104 -4.72 -26.01 -44.42
CA ALA A 104 -4.28 -24.72 -43.89
C ALA A 104 -3.93 -23.71 -45.00
N VAL A 105 -3.26 -24.16 -46.06
CA VAL A 105 -2.93 -23.34 -47.25
C VAL A 105 -4.18 -22.88 -47.99
N GLU A 106 -5.18 -23.77 -48.14
CA GLU A 106 -6.43 -23.44 -48.84
C GLU A 106 -7.26 -22.42 -48.06
N ALA A 107 -7.31 -22.53 -46.73
CA ALA A 107 -7.94 -21.55 -45.86
C ALA A 107 -7.21 -20.21 -45.88
N ALA A 108 -5.87 -20.21 -45.81
CA ALA A 108 -5.06 -19.00 -45.81
C ALA A 108 -5.17 -18.19 -47.11
N LYS A 109 -5.37 -18.81 -48.26
CA LYS A 109 -5.60 -18.12 -49.54
C LYS A 109 -6.88 -17.29 -49.58
N LYS A 110 -7.84 -17.60 -48.71
CA LYS A 110 -9.14 -16.91 -48.60
C LYS A 110 -9.13 -15.78 -47.56
N LEU A 111 -8.03 -15.58 -46.87
CA LEU A 111 -7.89 -14.49 -45.92
C LEU A 111 -7.75 -13.13 -46.62
N GLU A 112 -8.39 -12.14 -46.06
CA GLU A 112 -8.25 -10.74 -46.47
C GLU A 112 -7.74 -9.92 -45.30
N PHE A 113 -6.87 -8.96 -45.56
CA PHE A 113 -6.22 -8.10 -44.57
C PHE A 113 -6.43 -6.64 -44.89
N ASP A 114 -6.49 -5.77 -43.87
CA ASP A 114 -6.16 -4.37 -44.05
C ASP A 114 -4.65 -4.30 -44.31
N PRO A 115 -4.19 -3.72 -45.45
CA PRO A 115 -2.79 -3.80 -45.85
C PRO A 115 -1.86 -3.07 -44.88
N ALA A 116 -0.63 -3.54 -44.80
CA ALA A 116 0.42 -2.82 -44.07
C ALA A 116 0.60 -1.41 -44.65
N ARG A 117 0.83 -0.43 -43.77
CA ARG A 117 1.00 0.98 -44.19
C ARG A 117 2.32 1.53 -43.64
N LYS A 118 2.99 2.39 -44.42
CA LYS A 118 4.08 3.22 -43.92
C LYS A 118 3.55 4.31 -42.99
N ALA A 119 4.46 5.01 -42.34
CA ALA A 119 4.12 6.13 -41.45
C ALA A 119 3.35 7.28 -42.16
N ASP A 120 3.47 7.40 -43.51
CA ASP A 120 2.75 8.33 -44.35
C ASP A 120 1.35 7.85 -44.77
N GLY A 121 0.92 6.67 -44.32
CA GLY A 121 -0.38 6.08 -44.67
C GLY A 121 -0.38 5.27 -45.95
N THR A 122 0.71 5.24 -46.74
CA THR A 122 0.80 4.53 -48.01
C THR A 122 0.75 3.01 -47.83
N PRO A 123 -0.16 2.26 -48.51
CA PRO A 123 -0.21 0.80 -48.44
C PRO A 123 1.04 0.14 -49.04
N VAL A 124 1.62 -0.84 -48.35
CA VAL A 124 2.78 -1.60 -48.77
C VAL A 124 2.57 -3.11 -48.68
N PRO A 125 3.23 -3.92 -49.49
CA PRO A 125 3.18 -5.36 -49.34
C PRO A 125 3.84 -5.77 -48.01
N ALA A 126 3.34 -6.82 -47.39
CA ALA A 126 3.88 -7.35 -46.14
C ALA A 126 4.01 -8.87 -46.16
N ARG A 127 4.94 -9.38 -45.39
CA ARG A 127 5.13 -10.81 -45.15
C ARG A 127 4.92 -11.09 -43.68
N ILE A 128 4.01 -12.03 -43.36
CA ILE A 128 3.70 -12.41 -41.97
C ILE A 128 3.74 -13.92 -41.79
N LEU A 129 3.90 -14.37 -40.54
CA LEU A 129 3.68 -15.77 -40.15
C LEU A 129 2.25 -15.88 -39.62
N TYR A 130 1.56 -16.96 -40.01
CA TYR A 130 0.21 -17.27 -39.62
C TYR A 130 0.10 -18.76 -39.24
N ARG A 131 -0.63 -19.07 -38.15
CA ARG A 131 -0.76 -20.43 -37.64
C ARG A 131 -2.21 -20.87 -37.68
N TYR A 132 -2.44 -22.08 -38.12
CA TYR A 132 -3.70 -22.80 -37.98
C TYR A 132 -3.52 -23.99 -37.05
N SER A 133 -4.39 -24.08 -36.03
CA SER A 133 -4.45 -25.25 -35.14
C SER A 133 -5.69 -26.06 -35.43
N PHE A 134 -5.51 -27.37 -35.62
CA PHE A 134 -6.55 -28.36 -35.85
C PHE A 134 -6.75 -29.17 -34.58
N ALA A 135 -7.91 -28.99 -33.92
CA ALA A 135 -8.32 -29.73 -32.75
C ALA A 135 -9.66 -30.46 -33.01
N LEU A 136 -9.81 -31.66 -32.48
CA LEU A 136 -11.00 -32.48 -32.69
C LEU A 136 -12.17 -32.00 -31.82
N LYS A 137 -13.30 -31.69 -32.44
CA LYS A 137 -14.56 -31.41 -31.74
C LYS A 137 -15.13 -32.74 -31.21
N LYS A 138 -15.12 -32.91 -29.88
CA LYS A 138 -15.84 -34.02 -29.26
C LYS A 138 -17.34 -33.77 -29.40
N ALA A 139 -18.04 -34.74 -30.05
CA ALA A 139 -19.47 -34.61 -30.32
C ALA A 139 -20.29 -34.53 -29.02
N GLU A 140 -21.15 -33.53 -28.93
CA GLU A 140 -22.22 -33.43 -27.94
C GLU A 140 -23.36 -34.39 -28.36
N PRO A 141 -24.00 -35.13 -27.41
CA PRO A 141 -25.20 -35.88 -27.70
C PRO A 141 -26.39 -34.93 -27.95
N PRO A 142 -27.37 -35.32 -28.82
CA PRO A 142 -28.45 -34.43 -29.20
C PRO A 142 -29.42 -34.16 -28.05
N SER A 143 -29.75 -32.91 -27.84
CA SER A 143 -30.79 -32.47 -26.91
C SER A 143 -32.15 -32.52 -27.59
N ASP A 144 -33.04 -33.42 -27.15
CA ASP A 144 -34.45 -33.33 -27.42
C ASP A 144 -35.10 -32.21 -26.62
N ALA A 145 -35.77 -31.35 -27.34
CA ALA A 145 -36.59 -30.31 -26.78
C ALA A 145 -37.98 -30.86 -26.41
N THR A 146 -38.37 -30.73 -25.16
CA THR A 146 -39.81 -30.53 -24.84
C THR A 146 -40.00 -29.73 -23.57
N SER A 147 -40.85 -28.75 -23.69
CA SER A 147 -41.39 -27.78 -22.75
C SER A 147 -41.93 -28.33 -21.43
N GLY A 148 -41.76 -27.54 -20.36
CA GLY A 148 -42.47 -27.76 -19.10
C GLY A 148 -42.08 -26.78 -18.02
N ASP A 149 -42.86 -25.77 -17.91
CA ASP A 149 -42.82 -24.67 -16.93
C ASP A 149 -42.98 -25.17 -15.46
N LYS A 150 -41.99 -24.85 -14.58
CA LYS A 150 -42.23 -24.66 -13.13
C LYS A 150 -41.01 -23.92 -12.49
N PRO A 151 -41.17 -22.93 -11.63
CA PRO A 151 -40.08 -22.19 -11.04
C PRO A 151 -39.37 -23.03 -9.97
N GLY A 152 -38.24 -23.61 -10.35
CA GLY A 152 -37.34 -24.33 -9.47
C GLY A 152 -36.14 -23.47 -9.12
N SER A 153 -35.76 -23.48 -7.86
CA SER A 153 -34.58 -22.86 -7.26
C SER A 153 -33.39 -22.79 -8.19
N ALA A 154 -32.90 -21.59 -8.47
CA ALA A 154 -31.67 -21.39 -9.21
C ALA A 154 -30.50 -22.05 -8.48
N GLN A 155 -30.04 -23.19 -8.96
CA GLN A 155 -28.76 -23.75 -8.58
C GLN A 155 -27.68 -22.77 -9.04
N VAL A 156 -26.94 -22.23 -8.08
CA VAL A 156 -25.73 -21.46 -8.37
C VAL A 156 -24.70 -22.45 -8.84
N SER A 157 -24.50 -22.52 -10.14
CA SER A 157 -23.40 -23.30 -10.72
C SER A 157 -22.11 -22.47 -10.58
N GLU A 158 -21.04 -23.14 -10.21
CA GLU A 158 -19.69 -22.55 -10.19
C GLU A 158 -19.38 -21.98 -11.57
N SER A 159 -18.89 -20.74 -11.62
CA SER A 159 -18.57 -20.07 -12.87
C SER A 159 -17.32 -19.19 -12.74
N LEU A 160 -16.54 -19.16 -13.81
CA LEU A 160 -15.45 -18.22 -13.99
C LEU A 160 -15.85 -17.24 -15.11
N ARG A 161 -15.93 -15.97 -14.79
CA ARG A 161 -16.20 -14.91 -15.76
C ARG A 161 -15.20 -13.78 -15.57
N GLY A 162 -14.90 -13.07 -16.62
CA GLY A 162 -13.97 -11.98 -16.50
C GLY A 162 -13.81 -11.14 -17.74
N LEU A 163 -12.83 -10.24 -17.65
CA LEU A 163 -12.42 -9.34 -18.70
C LEU A 163 -10.98 -9.65 -19.10
N VAL A 164 -10.71 -9.62 -20.39
CA VAL A 164 -9.38 -9.66 -20.97
C VAL A 164 -9.10 -8.30 -21.58
N LEU A 165 -8.10 -7.62 -21.05
CA LEU A 165 -7.79 -6.23 -21.37
C LEU A 165 -6.33 -6.11 -21.80
N ALA A 166 -6.01 -5.12 -22.62
CA ALA A 166 -4.63 -4.75 -22.88
C ALA A 166 -4.03 -4.08 -21.65
N SER A 167 -2.85 -4.52 -21.26
CA SER A 167 -2.05 -3.86 -20.24
C SER A 167 -1.64 -2.47 -20.71
N GLY A 168 -1.70 -1.50 -19.78
CA GLY A 168 -1.39 -0.10 -20.11
C GLY A 168 -2.53 0.70 -20.69
N GLY A 169 -3.75 0.12 -20.86
CA GLY A 169 -4.83 0.84 -21.46
C GLY A 169 -6.23 0.37 -21.14
N ASP A 170 -6.45 -0.74 -20.42
CA ASP A 170 -7.78 -1.35 -20.21
C ASP A 170 -8.63 -1.45 -21.52
N VAL A 171 -7.98 -1.52 -22.66
CA VAL A 171 -8.64 -1.73 -23.94
C VAL A 171 -9.07 -3.19 -24.00
N PRO A 172 -10.37 -3.49 -24.24
CA PRO A 172 -10.85 -4.84 -24.40
C PRO A 172 -10.09 -5.58 -25.52
N LEU A 173 -9.60 -6.78 -25.24
CA LEU A 173 -8.94 -7.61 -26.22
C LEU A 173 -9.97 -8.57 -26.85
N ALA A 174 -10.89 -8.02 -27.64
CA ALA A 174 -11.84 -8.80 -28.40
C ALA A 174 -11.13 -9.82 -29.29
N GLY A 175 -11.65 -11.05 -29.34
CA GLY A 175 -11.05 -12.14 -30.12
C GLY A 175 -9.85 -12.82 -29.44
N ALA A 176 -9.46 -12.42 -28.20
CA ALA A 176 -8.52 -13.20 -27.43
C ALA A 176 -9.11 -14.57 -27.06
N THR A 177 -8.25 -15.58 -26.98
CA THR A 177 -8.63 -16.93 -26.59
C THR A 177 -8.29 -17.18 -25.15
N VAL A 178 -9.25 -17.62 -24.35
CA VAL A 178 -9.09 -18.04 -22.96
C VAL A 178 -9.23 -19.56 -22.89
N LEU A 179 -8.15 -20.26 -22.60
CA LEU A 179 -8.12 -21.69 -22.40
C LEU A 179 -8.13 -22.00 -20.90
N LEU A 180 -9.11 -22.74 -20.46
CA LEU A 180 -9.28 -23.17 -19.07
C LEU A 180 -9.02 -24.68 -18.96
N SER A 181 -8.08 -25.09 -18.11
CA SER A 181 -7.77 -26.49 -17.87
C SER A 181 -7.83 -26.81 -16.38
N GLY A 182 -8.63 -27.79 -15.99
CA GLY A 182 -8.82 -28.11 -14.57
C GLY A 182 -9.62 -29.38 -14.31
N PRO A 183 -10.20 -29.56 -13.13
CA PRO A 183 -10.91 -30.78 -12.74
C PRO A 183 -12.11 -31.15 -13.64
N SER A 184 -12.75 -30.14 -14.25
CA SER A 184 -13.86 -30.33 -15.19
C SER A 184 -13.41 -30.60 -16.63
N GLY A 185 -12.10 -30.77 -16.85
CA GLY A 185 -11.52 -30.95 -18.20
C GLY A 185 -10.94 -29.65 -18.74
N GLN A 186 -10.85 -29.55 -20.03
CA GLN A 186 -10.36 -28.42 -20.79
C GLN A 186 -11.51 -27.72 -21.50
N SER A 187 -11.63 -26.42 -21.37
CA SER A 187 -12.63 -25.58 -22.01
C SER A 187 -11.99 -24.33 -22.60
N GLU A 188 -12.54 -23.83 -23.69
CA GLU A 188 -12.05 -22.64 -24.37
C GLU A 188 -13.18 -21.63 -24.54
N ALA A 189 -12.87 -20.36 -24.37
CA ALA A 189 -13.79 -19.25 -24.61
C ALA A 189 -13.09 -18.17 -25.44
N THR A 190 -13.82 -17.60 -26.39
CA THR A 190 -13.37 -16.41 -27.11
C THR A 190 -13.91 -15.18 -26.42
N VAL A 191 -13.06 -14.18 -26.24
CA VAL A 191 -13.38 -12.91 -25.60
C VAL A 191 -14.25 -12.07 -26.55
N ASP A 192 -15.37 -11.56 -26.05
CA ASP A 192 -16.31 -10.73 -26.82
C ASP A 192 -15.80 -9.30 -27.08
N GLU A 193 -16.57 -8.48 -27.81
CA GLU A 193 -16.22 -7.08 -28.13
C GLU A 193 -16.07 -6.19 -26.89
N ALA A 194 -16.72 -6.55 -25.77
CA ALA A 194 -16.58 -5.85 -24.48
C ALA A 194 -15.40 -6.34 -23.64
N GLY A 195 -14.59 -7.27 -24.18
CA GLY A 195 -13.48 -7.90 -23.48
C GLY A 195 -13.92 -9.02 -22.53
N SER A 196 -15.17 -9.47 -22.58
CA SER A 196 -15.71 -10.42 -21.61
C SER A 196 -15.58 -11.86 -22.07
N PHE A 197 -15.35 -12.75 -21.11
CA PHE A 197 -15.45 -14.20 -21.29
C PHE A 197 -16.19 -14.84 -20.11
N ARG A 198 -16.70 -16.06 -20.31
CA ARG A 198 -17.43 -16.77 -19.28
C ARG A 198 -17.30 -18.30 -19.48
N PHE A 199 -17.09 -18.97 -18.36
CA PHE A 199 -17.21 -20.42 -18.24
C PHE A 199 -18.24 -20.72 -17.15
N ASP A 200 -19.22 -21.55 -17.44
CA ASP A 200 -20.27 -21.99 -16.53
C ASP A 200 -20.14 -23.48 -16.20
N ALA A 201 -20.79 -23.90 -15.12
CA ALA A 201 -20.85 -25.29 -14.68
C ALA A 201 -19.45 -25.91 -14.43
N LEU A 202 -18.53 -25.13 -13.90
CA LEU A 202 -17.21 -25.60 -13.52
C LEU A 202 -17.31 -26.37 -12.19
N GLY A 203 -16.57 -27.47 -12.05
CA GLY A 203 -16.42 -28.09 -10.74
C GLY A 203 -15.47 -27.29 -9.84
N PRO A 204 -15.54 -27.46 -8.50
CA PRO A 204 -14.60 -26.83 -7.61
C PRO A 204 -13.18 -27.39 -7.82
N GLY A 205 -12.17 -26.49 -7.79
CA GLY A 205 -10.78 -26.90 -7.92
C GLY A 205 -9.90 -25.83 -8.55
N LYS A 206 -8.67 -26.21 -8.86
CA LYS A 206 -7.70 -25.32 -9.51
C LYS A 206 -7.82 -25.43 -11.04
N TYR A 207 -7.91 -24.28 -11.66
CA TYR A 207 -7.98 -24.12 -13.09
C TYR A 207 -6.79 -23.33 -13.58
N ARG A 208 -6.02 -23.91 -14.50
CA ARG A 208 -5.00 -23.18 -15.25
C ARG A 208 -5.69 -22.41 -16.35
N VAL A 209 -5.53 -21.10 -16.36
CA VAL A 209 -6.09 -20.17 -17.33
C VAL A 209 -4.96 -19.71 -18.23
N ILE A 210 -5.00 -20.04 -19.50
CA ILE A 210 -4.03 -19.57 -20.50
C ILE A 210 -4.78 -18.61 -21.42
N ILE A 211 -4.28 -17.37 -21.55
CA ILE A 211 -4.90 -16.38 -22.42
C ILE A 211 -3.90 -15.98 -23.48
N THR A 212 -4.34 -16.08 -24.73
CA THR A 212 -3.55 -15.68 -25.89
C THR A 212 -4.30 -14.63 -26.71
N ALA A 213 -3.59 -13.58 -27.11
CA ALA A 213 -4.10 -12.55 -28.03
C ALA A 213 -3.01 -12.16 -29.02
N PRO A 214 -3.33 -11.90 -30.29
CA PRO A 214 -2.35 -11.48 -31.27
C PRO A 214 -1.63 -10.19 -30.87
N GLY A 215 -0.29 -10.23 -30.82
CA GLY A 215 0.55 -9.07 -30.44
C GLY A 215 0.69 -8.85 -28.94
N TYR A 216 0.26 -9.80 -28.12
CA TYR A 216 0.39 -9.77 -26.66
C TYR A 216 1.13 -11.02 -26.15
N ASP A 217 1.82 -10.87 -25.02
CA ASP A 217 2.42 -12.02 -24.34
C ASP A 217 1.32 -12.94 -23.81
N THR A 218 1.58 -14.25 -23.88
CA THR A 218 0.66 -15.26 -23.37
C THR A 218 0.61 -15.16 -21.84
N LEU A 219 -0.59 -15.00 -21.30
CA LEU A 219 -0.82 -15.02 -19.87
C LEU A 219 -1.14 -16.47 -19.43
N ASP A 220 -0.43 -16.95 -18.42
CA ASP A 220 -0.61 -18.28 -17.83
C ASP A 220 -0.75 -18.14 -16.31
N VAL A 221 -1.96 -18.33 -15.81
CA VAL A 221 -2.29 -18.16 -14.39
C VAL A 221 -3.13 -19.32 -13.89
N THR A 222 -3.14 -19.50 -12.57
CA THR A 222 -3.99 -20.52 -11.94
C THR A 222 -5.03 -19.84 -11.06
N GLU A 223 -6.30 -20.10 -11.32
CA GLU A 223 -7.43 -19.66 -10.51
C GLU A 223 -7.98 -20.84 -9.70
N GLU A 224 -8.45 -20.57 -8.50
CA GLU A 224 -9.04 -21.57 -7.65
C GLU A 224 -10.53 -21.26 -7.46
N ILE A 225 -11.39 -22.13 -7.94
CA ILE A 225 -12.85 -22.00 -7.88
C ILE A 225 -13.36 -22.84 -6.71
N ALA A 226 -13.97 -22.18 -5.72
CA ALA A 226 -14.63 -22.88 -4.65
C ALA A 226 -16.00 -23.41 -5.07
N ALA A 227 -16.47 -24.44 -4.39
CA ALA A 227 -17.80 -24.98 -4.64
C ALA A 227 -18.91 -23.95 -4.37
N GLY A 228 -19.77 -23.70 -5.38
CA GLY A 228 -20.83 -22.69 -5.33
C GLY A 228 -20.33 -21.25 -5.57
N GLU A 229 -19.10 -21.06 -5.96
CA GLU A 229 -18.49 -19.75 -6.16
C GLU A 229 -18.52 -19.32 -7.62
N ALA A 230 -18.97 -18.09 -7.88
CA ALA A 230 -18.79 -17.40 -9.15
C ALA A 230 -17.64 -16.42 -9.02
N ILE A 231 -16.52 -16.70 -9.68
CA ILE A 231 -15.35 -15.83 -9.66
C ILE A 231 -15.43 -14.83 -10.81
N GLU A 232 -15.23 -13.55 -10.50
CA GLU A 232 -15.06 -12.50 -11.51
C GLU A 232 -13.58 -12.05 -11.53
N VAL A 233 -12.94 -12.20 -12.70
CA VAL A 233 -11.51 -11.94 -12.88
C VAL A 233 -11.28 -10.86 -13.93
N LYS A 234 -10.18 -10.13 -13.81
CA LYS A 234 -9.67 -9.22 -14.84
C LYS A 234 -8.26 -9.64 -15.19
N TYR A 235 -8.07 -10.05 -16.42
CA TYR A 235 -6.77 -10.37 -16.95
C TYR A 235 -6.25 -9.24 -17.83
N ARG A 236 -5.00 -8.86 -17.62
CA ARG A 236 -4.35 -7.85 -18.45
C ARG A 236 -3.17 -8.48 -19.17
N LEU A 237 -3.22 -8.48 -20.49
CA LEU A 237 -2.13 -8.96 -21.34
C LEU A 237 -1.20 -7.81 -21.69
N VAL A 238 0.08 -8.08 -21.55
CA VAL A 238 1.15 -7.14 -21.93
C VAL A 238 1.38 -7.25 -23.41
N ALA A 239 1.44 -6.13 -24.15
CA ALA A 239 1.87 -6.16 -25.53
C ALA A 239 3.30 -6.71 -25.60
N ALA A 240 3.59 -7.56 -26.59
CA ALA A 240 4.84 -8.32 -26.73
C ALA A 240 6.14 -7.46 -26.74
N SER A 241 6.01 -6.13 -26.64
CA SER A 241 7.11 -5.14 -26.55
C SER A 241 7.11 -4.31 -25.25
N ASP A 242 6.13 -4.49 -24.36
CA ASP A 242 5.94 -3.62 -23.17
C ASP A 242 6.22 -4.40 -21.87
N GLY A 243 7.48 -4.59 -21.52
CA GLY A 243 7.84 -5.10 -20.20
C GLY A 243 7.41 -4.14 -19.10
N LEU A 244 6.55 -4.58 -18.20
CA LEU A 244 6.13 -4.05 -16.89
C LEU A 244 4.63 -3.74 -16.76
N GLU A 245 3.82 -4.75 -16.49
CA GLU A 245 2.58 -4.58 -15.73
C GLU A 245 2.12 -5.88 -15.05
N VAL A 246 1.52 -5.74 -13.86
CA VAL A 246 1.19 -6.82 -12.96
C VAL A 246 -0.17 -7.43 -13.30
N VAL A 247 -0.25 -8.74 -13.26
CA VAL A 247 -1.50 -9.50 -13.39
C VAL A 247 -2.34 -9.34 -12.13
N VAL A 248 -3.54 -8.82 -12.25
CA VAL A 248 -4.49 -8.78 -11.13
C VAL A 248 -5.27 -10.09 -11.10
N ARG A 249 -5.00 -10.91 -10.09
CA ARG A 249 -5.80 -12.13 -9.82
C ARG A 249 -7.19 -11.73 -9.34
N GLY A 250 -8.19 -12.55 -9.66
CA GLY A 250 -9.56 -12.38 -9.19
C GLY A 250 -9.62 -12.28 -7.66
N ALA A 251 -10.22 -11.20 -7.15
CA ALA A 251 -10.32 -10.99 -5.73
C ALA A 251 -11.53 -11.75 -5.16
N ARG A 252 -11.29 -12.65 -4.22
CA ARG A 252 -12.36 -13.21 -3.38
C ARG A 252 -12.98 -12.09 -2.55
N SER A 253 -14.27 -12.21 -2.24
CA SER A 253 -14.92 -11.33 -1.29
C SER A 253 -14.14 -11.29 0.03
N PRO A 254 -13.78 -10.10 0.55
CA PRO A 254 -12.95 -9.98 1.74
C PRO A 254 -13.61 -10.63 2.96
N ARG A 255 -12.79 -11.04 3.93
CA ARG A 255 -13.24 -11.51 5.25
C ARG A 255 -13.66 -10.36 6.16
N GLU A 256 -13.20 -9.19 5.86
CA GLU A 256 -13.39 -7.95 6.59
C GLU A 256 -14.61 -7.17 6.07
N VAL A 257 -15.13 -6.26 6.89
CA VAL A 257 -16.20 -5.35 6.47
C VAL A 257 -15.70 -4.43 5.36
N THR A 258 -14.55 -3.82 5.57
CA THR A 258 -13.92 -2.93 4.59
C THR A 258 -12.46 -3.29 4.40
N LYS A 259 -12.14 -3.63 3.18
CA LYS A 259 -10.80 -3.77 2.64
C LYS A 259 -10.65 -2.77 1.50
N ARG A 260 -9.63 -1.94 1.55
CA ARG A 260 -9.29 -0.99 0.49
C ARG A 260 -7.93 -1.34 -0.07
N THR A 261 -7.90 -1.75 -1.32
CA THR A 261 -6.67 -2.12 -2.01
C THR A 261 -6.21 -0.97 -2.90
N LEU A 262 -4.94 -0.61 -2.78
CA LEU A 262 -4.25 0.26 -3.73
C LEU A 262 -3.43 -0.59 -4.69
N GLU A 263 -3.66 -0.39 -5.98
CA GLU A 263 -2.91 -1.04 -7.06
C GLU A 263 -1.63 -0.26 -7.37
N GLN A 264 -0.63 -0.92 -7.95
CA GLN A 264 0.67 -0.32 -8.24
C GLN A 264 0.57 0.94 -9.12
N ARG A 265 -0.31 0.96 -10.12
CA ARG A 265 -0.51 2.16 -10.97
C ARG A 265 -1.03 3.34 -10.16
N GLU A 266 -2.01 3.12 -9.27
CA GLU A 266 -2.55 4.16 -8.41
C GLU A 266 -1.44 4.73 -7.51
N MET A 267 -0.67 3.86 -6.84
CA MET A 267 0.42 4.26 -5.95
C MET A 267 1.48 5.12 -6.63
N LEU A 268 1.90 4.76 -7.84
CA LEU A 268 2.96 5.44 -8.58
C LEU A 268 2.55 6.79 -9.18
N ARG A 269 1.23 7.07 -9.34
CA ARG A 269 0.73 8.19 -10.17
C ARG A 269 -0.13 9.20 -9.42
N ILE A 270 -0.35 9.03 -8.11
CA ILE A 270 -1.05 10.04 -7.30
C ILE A 270 -0.17 11.27 -7.15
N PRO A 271 -0.63 12.48 -7.56
CA PRO A 271 0.12 13.71 -7.40
C PRO A 271 0.44 14.04 -5.94
N GLY A 272 1.57 14.68 -5.70
CA GLY A 272 2.02 15.10 -4.36
C GLY A 272 2.46 13.95 -3.45
N THR A 273 2.62 12.74 -3.99
CA THR A 273 3.18 11.59 -3.26
C THR A 273 4.60 11.24 -3.69
N ASN A 274 5.11 11.86 -4.73
CA ASN A 274 6.37 11.49 -5.41
C ASN A 274 6.39 10.01 -5.87
N GLY A 275 5.20 9.41 -6.07
CA GLY A 275 5.06 7.99 -6.41
C GLY A 275 5.30 7.05 -5.23
N ASP A 276 5.19 7.53 -3.99
CA ASP A 276 5.33 6.73 -2.78
C ASP A 276 4.02 6.02 -2.41
N ALA A 277 4.10 4.71 -2.24
CA ALA A 277 2.95 3.85 -2.02
C ALA A 277 2.25 4.07 -0.68
N LEU A 278 2.99 4.23 0.39
CA LEU A 278 2.39 4.42 1.71
C LEU A 278 1.86 5.84 1.90
N ARG A 279 2.48 6.85 1.27
CA ARG A 279 1.89 8.19 1.17
C ARG A 279 0.58 8.20 0.37
N ALA A 280 0.42 7.27 -0.57
CA ALA A 280 -0.84 7.11 -1.28
C ALA A 280 -2.01 6.73 -0.35
N LEU A 281 -1.76 6.00 0.76
CA LEU A 281 -2.77 5.67 1.78
C LEU A 281 -3.43 6.89 2.42
N GLN A 282 -2.69 8.00 2.57
CA GLN A 282 -3.22 9.24 3.14
C GLN A 282 -4.35 9.88 2.31
N ASN A 283 -4.62 9.34 1.12
CA ASN A 283 -5.69 9.81 0.24
C ASN A 283 -6.95 8.94 0.31
N LEU A 284 -6.95 7.90 1.13
CA LEU A 284 -8.11 7.05 1.38
C LEU A 284 -9.00 7.61 2.48
N PRO A 285 -10.33 7.36 2.44
CA PRO A 285 -11.20 7.79 3.53
C PRO A 285 -10.79 7.11 4.84
N GLY A 286 -11.00 7.82 5.96
CA GLY A 286 -10.64 7.36 7.30
C GLY A 286 -9.19 7.58 7.69
N VAL A 287 -8.36 8.11 6.78
CA VAL A 287 -6.95 8.44 7.07
C VAL A 287 -6.83 9.95 7.27
N ALA A 288 -6.49 10.34 8.50
CA ALA A 288 -6.27 11.73 8.84
C ALA A 288 -4.85 12.18 8.40
N ARG A 289 -4.72 13.47 8.15
CA ARG A 289 -3.45 14.08 7.79
C ARG A 289 -2.58 14.27 9.04
N PRO A 290 -1.40 13.67 9.15
CA PRO A 290 -0.46 14.02 10.21
C PRO A 290 0.12 15.43 9.98
N PRO A 291 0.70 16.07 11.01
CA PRO A 291 1.51 17.27 10.81
C PRO A 291 2.61 17.02 9.77
N ALA A 292 3.04 18.08 9.07
CA ALA A 292 3.82 17.98 7.81
C ALA A 292 5.04 17.06 7.83
N ILE A 293 5.65 16.85 9.00
CA ILE A 293 6.92 16.10 9.14
C ILE A 293 6.77 14.85 10.02
N ALA A 294 5.56 14.56 10.50
CA ALA A 294 5.32 13.35 11.26
C ALA A 294 5.10 12.17 10.29
N GLY A 295 6.04 11.23 10.27
CA GLY A 295 5.92 9.95 9.55
C GLY A 295 4.98 8.97 10.24
N ILE A 296 3.76 9.40 10.56
CA ILE A 296 2.75 8.61 11.27
C ILE A 296 1.48 8.43 10.44
N LEU A 297 0.72 7.39 10.74
CA LEU A 297 -0.56 7.13 10.13
C LEU A 297 -1.67 7.24 11.18
N LEU A 298 -2.63 8.13 10.94
CA LEU A 298 -3.78 8.37 11.83
C LEU A 298 -5.04 7.77 11.18
N VAL A 299 -5.59 6.72 11.75
CA VAL A 299 -6.72 5.99 11.16
C VAL A 299 -7.98 6.16 12.00
N ARG A 300 -9.04 6.72 11.41
CA ARG A 300 -10.34 6.94 12.05
C ARG A 300 -10.24 7.58 13.44
N GLY A 301 -9.38 8.61 13.59
CA GLY A 301 -9.19 9.31 14.87
C GLY A 301 -8.60 8.44 15.99
N SER A 302 -8.02 7.29 15.69
CA SER A 302 -7.21 6.49 16.62
C SER A 302 -5.81 7.09 16.75
N ALA A 303 -5.13 6.83 17.86
CA ALA A 303 -3.76 7.29 18.06
C ALA A 303 -2.80 6.58 17.07
N PRO A 304 -1.64 7.17 16.75
CA PRO A 304 -0.69 6.60 15.78
C PRO A 304 -0.29 5.16 16.09
N GLN A 305 -0.03 4.84 17.36
CA GLN A 305 0.34 3.50 17.83
C GLN A 305 -0.80 2.47 17.76
N ASP A 306 -2.04 2.90 17.48
CA ASP A 306 -3.19 2.01 17.36
C ASP A 306 -3.28 1.37 15.95
N THR A 307 -2.40 1.74 15.02
CA THR A 307 -2.34 1.19 13.67
C THR A 307 -1.05 0.41 13.47
N GLN A 308 -1.13 -0.78 12.91
CA GLN A 308 0.03 -1.62 12.61
C GLN A 308 0.23 -1.82 11.12
N THR A 309 1.49 -1.90 10.72
CA THR A 309 1.90 -2.20 9.35
C THR A 309 2.64 -3.53 9.29
N PHE A 310 2.25 -4.34 8.30
CA PHE A 310 2.88 -5.61 7.99
C PHE A 310 3.51 -5.55 6.61
N LEU A 311 4.69 -6.12 6.45
CA LEU A 311 5.36 -6.36 5.18
C LEU A 311 5.46 -7.87 4.96
N ASP A 312 4.70 -8.38 3.97
CA ASP A 312 4.55 -9.82 3.72
C ASP A 312 4.25 -10.65 4.98
N GLY A 313 3.42 -10.09 5.90
CA GLY A 313 3.03 -10.73 7.15
C GLY A 313 3.95 -10.49 8.35
N THR A 314 5.11 -9.84 8.19
CA THR A 314 5.98 -9.42 9.29
C THR A 314 5.68 -8.00 9.71
N GLN A 315 5.44 -7.77 10.99
CA GLN A 315 5.26 -6.42 11.53
C GLN A 315 6.56 -5.61 11.41
N ILE A 316 6.45 -4.38 10.90
CA ILE A 316 7.57 -3.43 10.80
C ILE A 316 7.35 -2.25 11.75
N PRO A 317 8.42 -1.72 12.39
CA PRO A 317 8.31 -0.64 13.38
C PRO A 317 8.10 0.73 12.75
N LEU A 318 8.60 0.93 11.54
CA LEU A 318 8.55 2.20 10.80
C LEU A 318 7.84 1.98 9.48
N ILE A 319 7.01 2.94 9.09
CA ILE A 319 6.32 2.98 7.80
C ILE A 319 7.05 3.95 6.85
N TYR A 320 7.53 5.06 7.41
CA TYR A 320 8.17 6.14 6.67
C TYR A 320 9.56 6.41 7.23
N HIS A 321 10.44 6.81 6.34
CA HIS A 321 11.67 7.47 6.71
C HIS A 321 11.39 8.80 7.41
N PHE A 322 12.42 9.32 8.05
CA PHE A 322 12.40 10.56 8.77
C PHE A 322 11.63 11.68 8.03
N GLY A 323 10.74 12.36 8.78
CA GLY A 323 9.94 13.43 8.21
C GLY A 323 8.77 13.00 7.31
N GLY A 324 8.49 11.70 7.19
CA GLY A 324 7.39 11.21 6.34
C GLY A 324 7.60 11.48 4.84
N LEU A 325 8.84 11.70 4.41
CA LEU A 325 9.19 12.05 3.04
C LEU A 325 9.03 10.87 2.08
N SER A 326 9.37 9.68 2.53
CA SER A 326 9.34 8.46 1.74
C SER A 326 9.03 7.26 2.64
N SER A 327 8.41 6.22 2.10
CA SER A 327 8.17 4.96 2.81
C SER A 327 9.41 4.07 2.80
N VAL A 328 9.54 3.19 3.79
CA VAL A 328 10.71 2.29 3.95
C VAL A 328 10.77 1.14 2.92
N VAL A 329 9.83 1.09 1.97
CA VAL A 329 9.81 0.11 0.88
C VAL A 329 9.54 0.85 -0.43
N PRO A 330 10.39 0.71 -1.46
CA PRO A 330 10.15 1.27 -2.79
C PRO A 330 8.84 0.75 -3.38
N THR A 331 8.03 1.65 -3.92
CA THR A 331 6.71 1.35 -4.50
C THR A 331 6.78 0.28 -5.59
N GLU A 332 7.87 0.24 -6.35
CA GLU A 332 8.10 -0.70 -7.44
C GLU A 332 8.31 -2.15 -6.97
N MET A 333 8.62 -2.35 -5.70
CA MET A 333 8.69 -3.67 -5.07
C MET A 333 7.36 -4.11 -4.46
N ILE A 334 6.38 -3.22 -4.39
CA ILE A 334 5.07 -3.49 -3.81
C ILE A 334 4.12 -4.04 -4.88
N GLU A 335 3.48 -5.15 -4.61
CA GLU A 335 2.40 -5.72 -5.44
C GLU A 335 1.09 -4.97 -5.18
N ARG A 336 0.73 -4.85 -3.90
CA ARG A 336 -0.47 -4.15 -3.44
C ARG A 336 -0.34 -3.74 -1.98
N ILE A 337 -1.15 -2.79 -1.59
CA ILE A 337 -1.37 -2.45 -0.18
C ILE A 337 -2.84 -2.69 0.14
N ASP A 338 -3.10 -3.54 1.13
CA ASP A 338 -4.41 -3.77 1.69
C ASP A 338 -4.56 -2.96 2.98
N PHE A 339 -5.51 -2.05 3.00
CA PHE A 339 -5.80 -1.19 4.12
C PHE A 339 -7.14 -1.57 4.76
N PHE A 340 -7.10 -1.81 6.08
CA PHE A 340 -8.26 -2.17 6.90
C PHE A 340 -8.44 -1.11 7.99
N PRO A 341 -9.36 -0.15 7.83
CA PRO A 341 -9.54 0.95 8.79
C PRO A 341 -10.26 0.53 10.08
N GLY A 342 -10.79 -0.69 10.13
CA GLY A 342 -11.47 -1.30 11.27
C GLY A 342 -12.16 -2.60 10.88
N ASN A 343 -12.76 -3.29 11.85
CA ASN A 343 -13.46 -4.57 11.65
C ASN A 343 -12.66 -5.59 10.82
N PHE A 344 -11.33 -5.65 11.07
CA PHE A 344 -10.43 -6.59 10.41
C PHE A 344 -10.56 -8.01 10.99
N SER A 345 -10.13 -9.00 10.21
CA SER A 345 -10.27 -10.44 10.53
C SER A 345 -9.47 -10.87 11.75
N ALA A 346 -9.76 -12.06 12.29
CA ALA A 346 -9.14 -12.59 13.51
C ALA A 346 -7.63 -12.87 13.36
N GLN A 347 -7.12 -12.95 12.12
CA GLN A 347 -5.69 -13.09 11.89
C GLN A 347 -4.85 -11.91 12.40
N TYR A 348 -5.45 -10.71 12.55
CA TYR A 348 -4.79 -9.53 13.08
C TYR A 348 -5.22 -9.26 14.51
N GLY A 349 -4.30 -8.90 15.37
CA GLY A 349 -4.54 -8.59 16.79
C GLY A 349 -3.50 -7.65 17.36
N ARG A 350 -3.61 -7.42 18.69
CA ARG A 350 -2.72 -6.53 19.45
C ARG A 350 -2.76 -5.07 18.94
N VAL A 351 -3.90 -4.67 18.34
CA VAL A 351 -4.12 -3.35 17.77
C VAL A 351 -5.60 -2.99 17.79
N MET A 352 -5.95 -1.73 17.99
CA MET A 352 -7.35 -1.24 18.03
C MET A 352 -7.67 -0.15 17.00
N GLY A 353 -6.73 0.29 16.18
CA GLY A 353 -6.95 1.30 15.13
C GLY A 353 -7.25 0.69 13.78
N GLY A 354 -6.22 0.45 13.01
CA GLY A 354 -6.27 -0.10 11.65
C GLY A 354 -5.09 -1.01 11.34
N ILE A 355 -5.16 -1.65 10.17
CA ILE A 355 -4.09 -2.50 9.64
C ILE A 355 -3.71 -2.01 8.26
N VAL A 356 -2.41 -1.97 8.00
CA VAL A 356 -1.81 -1.80 6.67
C VAL A 356 -1.03 -3.06 6.35
N ASP A 357 -1.46 -3.83 5.37
CA ASP A 357 -0.77 -5.04 4.92
C ASP A 357 -0.17 -4.80 3.53
N VAL A 358 1.16 -4.77 3.50
CA VAL A 358 1.96 -4.50 2.29
C VAL A 358 2.47 -5.82 1.75
N ALA A 359 2.01 -6.19 0.56
CA ALA A 359 2.50 -7.37 -0.14
C ALA A 359 3.62 -6.98 -1.10
N VAL A 360 4.78 -7.61 -0.95
CA VAL A 360 5.91 -7.47 -1.87
C VAL A 360 5.69 -8.37 -3.08
N ARG A 361 5.91 -7.83 -4.27
CA ARG A 361 5.73 -8.62 -5.50
C ARG A 361 6.77 -9.74 -5.64
N ALA A 362 6.39 -10.78 -6.32
CA ALA A 362 7.32 -11.82 -6.74
C ALA A 362 8.27 -11.30 -7.83
N PRO A 363 9.52 -11.84 -7.91
CA PRO A 363 10.37 -11.61 -9.07
C PRO A 363 9.71 -12.13 -10.36
N LYS A 364 9.90 -11.44 -11.48
CA LYS A 364 9.37 -11.87 -12.78
C LYS A 364 9.84 -13.28 -13.16
N ASN A 365 8.96 -14.04 -13.83
CA ASN A 365 9.21 -15.44 -14.19
C ASN A 365 9.26 -15.64 -15.72
N ASP A 366 9.84 -14.71 -16.45
CA ASP A 366 10.00 -14.76 -17.91
C ASP A 366 11.41 -15.23 -18.35
N GLY A 367 12.27 -15.58 -17.38
CA GLY A 367 13.65 -16.02 -17.64
C GLY A 367 14.62 -14.92 -18.04
N LYS A 368 14.20 -13.65 -17.95
CA LYS A 368 15.02 -12.47 -18.31
C LYS A 368 15.45 -11.69 -17.06
N TYR A 369 16.47 -10.87 -17.23
CA TYR A 369 16.87 -9.88 -16.23
C TYR A 369 16.16 -8.56 -16.52
N HIS A 370 15.66 -7.95 -15.47
CA HIS A 370 15.03 -6.64 -15.51
C HIS A 370 15.64 -5.73 -14.46
N GLY A 371 15.54 -4.44 -14.72
CA GLY A 371 16.01 -3.46 -13.77
C GLY A 371 15.29 -2.13 -13.91
N MET A 372 15.43 -1.32 -12.87
CA MET A 372 14.93 0.03 -12.81
C MET A 372 15.93 0.90 -12.05
N ALA A 373 16.16 2.10 -12.55
CA ALA A 373 16.88 3.13 -11.84
C ALA A 373 16.04 4.42 -11.84
N GLN A 374 15.92 5.06 -10.70
CA GLN A 374 15.23 6.34 -10.56
C GLN A 374 16.05 7.29 -9.70
N ALA A 375 16.03 8.57 -10.06
CA ALA A 375 16.55 9.66 -9.24
C ALA A 375 15.57 10.83 -9.29
N ASP A 376 15.34 11.48 -8.12
CA ASP A 376 14.54 12.69 -8.00
C ASP A 376 15.21 13.70 -7.05
N LEU A 377 14.51 14.70 -6.54
CA LEU A 377 15.14 15.70 -5.64
C LEU A 377 15.43 15.16 -4.24
N VAL A 378 14.89 14.01 -3.87
CA VAL A 378 14.92 13.49 -2.51
C VAL A 378 15.86 12.31 -2.41
N ASP A 379 15.70 11.33 -3.32
CA ASP A 379 16.45 10.07 -3.27
C ASP A 379 16.79 9.51 -4.66
N ALA A 380 17.71 8.55 -4.65
CA ALA A 380 17.97 7.67 -5.77
C ALA A 380 17.72 6.22 -5.35
N ARG A 381 17.12 5.44 -6.27
CA ARG A 381 16.79 4.03 -6.07
C ARG A 381 17.11 3.18 -7.29
N PHE A 382 17.46 1.95 -7.01
CA PHE A 382 17.78 0.94 -8.00
C PHE A 382 17.11 -0.38 -7.65
N ILE A 383 16.56 -1.07 -8.66
CA ILE A 383 15.98 -2.41 -8.52
C ILE A 383 16.51 -3.28 -9.66
N ALA A 384 16.87 -4.51 -9.33
CA ALA A 384 17.24 -5.55 -10.28
C ALA A 384 16.56 -6.86 -9.93
N GLU A 385 16.12 -7.61 -10.93
CA GLU A 385 15.48 -8.91 -10.75
C GLU A 385 15.76 -9.85 -11.91
N GLY A 386 15.63 -11.13 -11.67
CA GLY A 386 15.81 -12.15 -12.71
C GLY A 386 16.08 -13.55 -12.16
N PRO A 387 16.39 -14.51 -13.05
CA PRO A 387 16.75 -15.85 -12.64
C PRO A 387 18.14 -15.90 -12.00
N VAL A 388 18.30 -16.73 -10.96
CA VAL A 388 19.63 -17.01 -10.38
C VAL A 388 20.40 -17.90 -11.35
N PRO A 389 21.63 -17.54 -11.78
CA PRO A 389 22.41 -18.33 -12.69
C PRO A 389 22.62 -19.76 -12.23
N GLY A 390 22.55 -20.73 -13.14
CA GLY A 390 22.75 -22.17 -12.84
C GLY A 390 21.51 -22.88 -12.26
N THR A 391 20.43 -22.20 -11.90
CA THR A 391 19.24 -22.80 -11.30
C THR A 391 18.17 -23.23 -12.30
N LYS A 392 18.41 -23.04 -13.60
CA LYS A 392 17.43 -23.32 -14.68
C LYS A 392 16.08 -22.63 -14.42
N ASN A 393 16.12 -21.37 -13.96
CA ASN A 393 14.95 -20.54 -13.61
C ASN A 393 14.09 -21.07 -12.45
N LYS A 394 14.61 -22.02 -11.64
CA LYS A 394 13.91 -22.52 -10.46
C LYS A 394 14.00 -21.58 -9.27
N VAL A 395 15.06 -20.78 -9.22
CA VAL A 395 15.26 -19.75 -8.19
C VAL A 395 15.39 -18.40 -8.89
N ARG A 396 14.67 -17.41 -8.38
CA ARG A 396 14.66 -16.03 -8.88
C ARG A 396 15.02 -15.09 -7.76
N PHE A 397 15.63 -13.96 -8.11
CA PHE A 397 15.95 -12.92 -7.16
C PHE A 397 15.27 -11.60 -7.51
N ILE A 398 15.04 -10.79 -6.51
CA ILE A 398 14.73 -9.36 -6.60
C ILE A 398 15.56 -8.62 -5.57
N ALA A 399 16.25 -7.57 -5.99
CA ALA A 399 17.08 -6.74 -5.13
C ALA A 399 16.76 -5.27 -5.38
N GLY A 400 16.58 -4.51 -4.32
CA GLY A 400 16.35 -3.08 -4.35
C GLY A 400 17.20 -2.37 -3.31
N ALA A 401 17.67 -1.17 -3.64
CA ALA A 401 18.33 -0.27 -2.71
C ALA A 401 17.97 1.17 -3.02
N ARG A 402 17.86 1.99 -1.96
CA ARG A 402 17.60 3.42 -2.06
C ARG A 402 18.45 4.19 -1.05
N ARG A 403 18.86 5.39 -1.43
CA ARG A 403 19.52 6.39 -0.57
C ARG A 403 18.94 7.77 -0.82
N SER A 404 18.64 8.50 0.27
CA SER A 404 18.41 9.94 0.16
C SER A 404 19.72 10.72 -0.01
N TYR A 405 19.63 11.87 -0.63
CA TYR A 405 20.76 12.83 -0.75
C TYR A 405 20.32 14.26 -0.42
N LEU A 406 19.33 14.37 0.48
CA LEU A 406 18.90 15.68 1.02
C LEU A 406 20.05 16.45 1.65
N ASP A 407 21.03 15.75 2.21
CA ASP A 407 22.30 16.29 2.71
C ASP A 407 23.06 17.08 1.64
N ALA A 408 23.01 16.64 0.37
CA ALA A 408 23.68 17.33 -0.73
C ALA A 408 22.81 18.37 -1.44
N THR A 409 21.50 18.17 -1.53
CA THR A 409 20.60 19.05 -2.30
C THR A 409 19.97 20.16 -1.48
N LEU A 410 19.40 19.83 -0.31
CA LEU A 410 18.71 20.78 0.54
C LEU A 410 19.70 21.58 1.39
N GLY A 411 20.88 21.02 1.73
CA GLY A 411 21.92 21.70 2.46
C GLY A 411 22.31 23.04 1.83
N LEU A 412 22.63 23.00 0.55
CA LEU A 412 22.97 24.20 -0.22
C LEU A 412 21.88 25.27 -0.20
N ALA A 413 20.61 24.87 -0.25
CA ALA A 413 19.47 25.80 -0.21
C ALA A 413 19.26 26.40 1.18
N LEU A 414 19.47 25.61 2.23
CA LEU A 414 19.32 26.05 3.63
C LEU A 414 20.50 26.93 4.08
N ASP A 415 21.71 26.61 3.67
CA ASP A 415 22.89 27.45 3.89
C ASP A 415 22.72 28.81 3.21
N ALA A 416 22.25 28.83 1.95
CA ALA A 416 21.94 30.07 1.23
C ALA A 416 20.82 30.89 1.90
N ALA A 417 19.89 30.23 2.61
CA ALA A 417 18.83 30.85 3.39
C ALA A 417 19.27 31.26 4.80
N GLY A 418 20.53 30.97 5.20
CA GLY A 418 21.05 31.26 6.55
C GLY A 418 20.39 30.46 7.66
N ALA A 419 19.96 29.27 7.41
CA ALA A 419 19.17 28.46 8.34
C ALA A 419 20.01 27.86 9.49
N GLY A 420 21.33 27.88 9.43
CA GLY A 420 22.24 27.40 10.48
C GLY A 420 22.12 25.91 10.82
N ILE A 421 21.69 25.09 9.84
CA ILE A 421 21.54 23.64 10.01
C ILE A 421 22.80 22.98 9.45
N THR A 422 23.51 22.28 10.31
CA THR A 422 24.80 21.68 9.96
C THR A 422 24.72 20.29 9.36
N GLN A 423 23.63 19.54 9.60
CA GLN A 423 23.43 18.23 8.98
C GLN A 423 21.95 17.97 8.68
N LEU A 424 21.68 17.34 7.57
CA LEU A 424 20.33 17.01 7.08
C LEU A 424 20.05 15.52 7.19
N PRO A 425 18.75 15.13 7.17
CA PRO A 425 18.38 13.74 7.27
C PRO A 425 18.96 12.92 6.11
N VAL A 426 19.57 11.80 6.44
CA VAL A 426 20.02 10.78 5.49
C VAL A 426 19.29 9.49 5.82
N TYR A 427 18.72 8.85 4.81
CA TYR A 427 18.13 7.55 4.97
C TYR A 427 18.58 6.56 3.89
N TRP A 428 18.51 5.28 4.26
CA TRP A 428 18.77 4.14 3.39
C TRP A 428 17.68 3.12 3.59
N ASP A 429 17.31 2.44 2.54
CA ASP A 429 16.59 1.18 2.62
C ASP A 429 17.06 0.19 1.56
N TYR A 430 16.85 -1.07 1.86
CA TYR A 430 17.24 -2.14 0.97
C TYR A 430 16.34 -3.37 1.17
N GLN A 431 16.15 -4.12 0.08
CA GLN A 431 15.42 -5.37 0.05
C GLN A 431 16.15 -6.34 -0.88
N LEU A 432 16.37 -7.55 -0.41
CA LEU A 432 16.91 -8.65 -1.18
C LEU A 432 16.03 -9.88 -0.98
N GLY A 433 15.33 -10.31 -2.03
CA GLY A 433 14.47 -11.49 -2.03
C GLY A 433 15.00 -12.60 -2.93
N LEU A 434 14.94 -13.82 -2.44
CA LEU A 434 15.12 -15.04 -3.24
C LEU A 434 13.84 -15.84 -3.17
N GLU A 435 13.31 -16.23 -4.31
CA GLU A 435 12.08 -17.02 -4.42
C GLU A 435 12.32 -18.30 -5.21
N ALA A 436 11.77 -19.38 -4.70
CA ALA A 436 11.76 -20.67 -5.35
C ALA A 436 10.37 -21.28 -5.31
N ASN A 437 10.02 -22.06 -6.33
CA ASN A 437 8.82 -22.89 -6.35
C ASN A 437 9.24 -24.36 -6.23
N PRO A 438 9.32 -24.94 -5.01
CA PRO A 438 9.73 -26.32 -4.79
C PRO A 438 8.82 -27.31 -5.50
N THR A 439 7.52 -27.02 -5.53
CA THR A 439 6.49 -27.74 -6.30
C THR A 439 5.60 -26.77 -7.07
N PRO A 440 4.81 -27.20 -8.03
CA PRO A 440 3.82 -26.33 -8.70
C PRO A 440 2.81 -25.68 -7.76
N SER A 441 2.56 -26.30 -6.59
CA SER A 441 1.60 -25.82 -5.59
C SER A 441 2.25 -25.12 -4.39
N SER A 442 3.57 -24.95 -4.38
CA SER A 442 4.27 -24.31 -3.26
C SER A 442 5.25 -23.23 -3.70
N SER A 443 5.38 -22.20 -2.88
CA SER A 443 6.40 -21.16 -3.00
C SER A 443 7.14 -20.99 -1.68
N ALA A 444 8.44 -20.76 -1.79
CA ALA A 444 9.32 -20.45 -0.65
C ALA A 444 10.08 -19.19 -0.98
N ARG A 445 10.07 -18.21 -0.07
CA ARG A 445 10.77 -16.94 -0.21
C ARG A 445 11.62 -16.67 1.01
N ILE A 446 12.87 -16.25 0.79
CA ILE A 446 13.73 -15.64 1.80
C ILE A 446 13.87 -14.18 1.42
N THR A 447 13.62 -13.28 2.37
CA THR A 447 13.79 -11.83 2.15
C THR A 447 14.65 -11.25 3.26
N PHE A 448 15.68 -10.49 2.89
CA PHE A 448 16.45 -9.63 3.77
C PHE A 448 16.11 -8.19 3.45
N PHE A 449 15.64 -7.43 4.45
CA PHE A 449 15.21 -6.05 4.25
C PHE A 449 15.45 -5.19 5.48
N GLY A 450 15.60 -3.90 5.27
CA GLY A 450 15.80 -2.97 6.36
C GLY A 450 15.79 -1.52 5.90
N ALA A 451 15.77 -0.63 6.89
CA ALA A 451 15.88 0.81 6.74
C ALA A 451 16.75 1.38 7.86
N ASP A 452 17.45 2.46 7.57
CA ASP A 452 18.31 3.17 8.51
C ASP A 452 18.22 4.68 8.23
N ASP A 453 17.88 5.45 9.25
CA ASP A 453 17.67 6.88 9.20
C ASP A 453 18.55 7.59 10.22
N SER A 454 19.22 8.64 9.81
CA SER A 454 20.00 9.48 10.70
C SER A 454 19.82 10.97 10.43
N ILE A 455 19.80 11.75 11.49
CA ILE A 455 19.88 13.22 11.43
C ILE A 455 20.70 13.72 12.60
N ALA A 456 21.52 14.72 12.36
CA ALA A 456 22.22 15.45 13.40
C ALA A 456 21.98 16.95 13.22
N LEU A 457 21.83 17.62 14.32
CA LEU A 457 21.56 19.04 14.37
C LEU A 457 22.49 19.67 15.39
N VAL A 458 23.04 20.80 15.05
CA VAL A 458 23.76 21.67 15.97
C VAL A 458 22.89 22.89 16.23
N ALA A 459 22.34 23.02 17.43
CA ALA A 459 21.58 24.19 17.83
C ALA A 459 22.54 25.12 18.57
N ASP A 460 23.05 26.14 17.89
CA ASP A 460 23.90 27.17 18.50
C ASP A 460 23.16 27.99 19.58
N GLN A 461 21.83 28.06 19.44
CA GLN A 461 20.95 28.67 20.40
C GLN A 461 19.76 27.75 20.73
N PRO A 462 19.37 27.67 22.01
CA PRO A 462 18.22 26.90 22.41
C PRO A 462 16.94 27.41 21.71
N PRO A 463 15.99 26.51 21.36
CA PRO A 463 14.69 26.93 20.86
C PRO A 463 13.98 27.84 21.87
N PRO A 464 13.17 28.80 21.42
CA PRO A 464 12.38 29.64 22.34
C PRO A 464 11.56 28.77 23.30
N GLY A 465 11.71 29.05 24.62
CA GLY A 465 11.01 28.30 25.66
C GLY A 465 11.66 26.99 26.12
N GLU A 466 12.79 26.57 25.52
CA GLU A 466 13.49 25.30 25.87
C GLU A 466 15.01 25.53 26.09
N PRO A 467 15.40 26.30 27.13
CA PRO A 467 16.81 26.67 27.33
C PRO A 467 17.75 25.49 27.60
N ALA A 468 17.22 24.33 28.02
CA ALA A 468 18.03 23.12 28.22
C ALA A 468 18.33 22.37 26.92
N ILE A 469 17.68 22.74 25.83
CA ILE A 469 17.91 22.13 24.51
C ILE A 469 18.97 22.98 23.78
N SER A 470 20.22 22.86 24.19
CA SER A 470 21.36 23.48 23.53
C SER A 470 22.43 22.44 23.23
N GLY A 471 23.19 22.65 22.15
CA GLY A 471 24.24 21.77 21.70
C GLY A 471 23.81 20.79 20.60
N ASN A 472 24.55 19.71 20.49
CA ASN A 472 24.29 18.71 19.44
C ASN A 472 23.06 17.90 19.79
N ALA A 473 22.10 17.89 18.87
CA ALA A 473 20.97 16.98 18.90
C ALA A 473 21.14 15.94 17.78
N GLY A 474 21.00 14.72 18.16
CA GLY A 474 21.18 13.69 17.15
C GLY A 474 20.08 12.62 17.19
N PHE A 475 19.68 12.02 16.04
CA PHE A 475 18.68 10.97 15.85
C PHE A 475 19.17 9.87 14.93
N HIS A 476 19.07 8.63 15.40
CA HIS A 476 19.26 7.46 14.55
C HIS A 476 18.14 6.45 14.83
N THR A 477 17.48 5.98 13.79
CA THR A 477 16.54 4.88 13.89
C THR A 477 16.73 3.93 12.72
N GLY A 478 16.67 2.64 12.98
CA GLY A 478 16.81 1.65 11.93
C GLY A 478 16.20 0.32 12.32
N PHE A 479 15.89 -0.47 11.34
CA PHE A 479 15.50 -1.87 11.54
C PHE A 479 16.03 -2.75 10.43
N HIS A 480 16.34 -3.99 10.77
CA HIS A 480 16.82 -5.02 9.84
C HIS A 480 16.09 -6.31 10.10
N ARG A 481 15.65 -7.00 9.04
CA ARG A 481 14.90 -8.26 9.12
C ARG A 481 15.43 -9.29 8.15
N ILE A 482 15.50 -10.51 8.60
CA ILE A 482 15.51 -11.68 7.73
C ILE A 482 14.17 -12.39 7.89
N GLN A 483 13.49 -12.67 6.78
CA GLN A 483 12.18 -13.28 6.74
C GLN A 483 12.20 -14.54 5.89
N LEU A 484 11.53 -15.56 6.36
CA LEU A 484 11.22 -16.79 5.63
C LEU A 484 9.71 -16.86 5.44
N ARG A 485 9.26 -17.05 4.22
CA ARG A 485 7.85 -17.27 3.89
C ARG A 485 7.70 -18.57 3.11
N TYR A 486 6.70 -19.34 3.49
CA TYR A 486 6.32 -20.57 2.79
C TYR A 486 4.81 -20.62 2.61
N ASP A 487 4.36 -20.74 1.37
CA ASP A 487 2.97 -20.92 1.00
C ASP A 487 2.84 -22.24 0.26
N ASN A 488 1.86 -23.06 0.64
CA ASN A 488 1.60 -24.36 0.02
C ASN A 488 0.11 -24.64 -0.08
N ASP A 489 -0.35 -24.82 -1.31
CA ASP A 489 -1.67 -25.38 -1.59
C ASP A 489 -1.53 -26.91 -1.56
N ILE A 490 -1.81 -27.52 -0.39
CA ILE A 490 -1.62 -28.95 -0.15
C ILE A 490 -2.52 -29.75 -1.10
N ASP A 491 -3.77 -29.33 -1.20
CA ASP A 491 -4.76 -29.82 -2.15
C ASP A 491 -5.86 -28.78 -2.40
N ASP A 492 -6.90 -29.13 -3.15
CA ASP A 492 -8.02 -28.23 -3.50
C ASP A 492 -8.82 -27.70 -2.30
N LYS A 493 -8.66 -28.30 -1.13
CA LYS A 493 -9.39 -27.94 0.10
C LYS A 493 -8.48 -27.38 1.17
N ASN A 494 -7.20 -27.66 1.12
CA ASN A 494 -6.27 -27.39 2.20
C ASN A 494 -5.11 -26.52 1.74
N ARG A 495 -4.93 -25.39 2.41
CA ARG A 495 -3.82 -24.46 2.19
C ARG A 495 -3.09 -24.20 3.51
N PHE A 496 -1.77 -24.09 3.43
CA PHE A 496 -0.92 -23.70 4.53
C PHE A 496 -0.05 -22.51 4.12
N SER A 497 0.04 -21.51 5.01
CA SER A 497 0.92 -20.36 4.85
C SER A 497 1.66 -20.12 6.16
N ALA A 498 2.97 -19.88 6.10
CA ALA A 498 3.78 -19.58 7.27
C ALA A 498 4.80 -18.49 6.95
N VAL A 499 5.02 -17.62 7.93
CA VAL A 499 6.03 -16.57 7.89
C VAL A 499 6.78 -16.60 9.22
N ALA A 500 8.11 -16.59 9.16
CA ALA A 500 8.98 -16.40 10.31
C ALA A 500 9.98 -15.30 10.01
N ALA A 501 10.23 -14.42 10.97
CA ALA A 501 11.22 -13.37 10.81
C ALA A 501 12.01 -13.16 12.11
N ALA A 502 13.28 -12.81 11.94
CA ALA A 502 14.15 -12.35 13.01
C ALA A 502 14.77 -11.02 12.64
N GLY A 503 15.03 -10.18 13.64
CA GLY A 503 15.61 -8.89 13.34
C GLY A 503 15.98 -8.05 14.55
N ILE A 504 16.49 -6.88 14.21
CA ILE A 504 16.97 -5.87 15.16
C ILE A 504 16.30 -4.53 14.84
N ASP A 505 15.85 -3.82 15.88
CA ASP A 505 15.46 -2.42 15.79
C ASP A 505 16.39 -1.58 16.66
N LYS A 506 16.77 -0.42 16.18
CA LYS A 506 17.52 0.56 16.93
C LYS A 506 16.83 1.90 16.94
N LEU A 507 16.86 2.56 18.06
CA LEU A 507 16.41 3.92 18.24
C LEU A 507 17.33 4.59 19.24
N ASP A 508 18.14 5.53 18.76
CA ASP A 508 19.08 6.29 19.58
C ASP A 508 18.75 7.78 19.53
N PHE A 509 18.56 8.41 20.65
CA PHE A 509 18.23 9.82 20.85
C PHE A 509 19.21 10.49 21.78
N GLY A 510 19.67 11.66 21.43
CA GLY A 510 20.44 12.50 22.32
C GLY A 510 20.26 13.98 22.06
N VAL A 511 20.05 14.76 23.11
CA VAL A 511 20.03 16.23 23.08
C VAL A 511 20.60 16.78 24.40
N GLY A 512 21.77 17.39 24.32
CA GLY A 512 22.45 17.81 25.54
C GLY A 512 22.60 16.65 26.54
N PRO A 513 22.10 16.79 27.80
CA PRO A 513 22.19 15.73 28.80
C PRO A 513 21.11 14.65 28.69
N PHE A 514 20.15 14.79 27.77
CA PHE A 514 19.02 13.87 27.60
C PHE A 514 19.34 12.83 26.54
N PHE A 515 18.96 11.58 26.80
CA PHE A 515 19.10 10.52 25.80
C PHE A 515 18.03 9.43 25.97
N PHE A 516 17.78 8.72 24.88
CA PHE A 516 17.05 7.47 24.83
C PHE A 516 17.72 6.53 23.84
N ASN A 517 18.20 5.43 24.30
CA ASN A 517 18.81 4.39 23.47
C ASN A 517 18.00 3.11 23.62
N LEU A 518 17.55 2.56 22.51
CA LEU A 518 16.79 1.30 22.44
C LEU A 518 17.44 0.37 21.43
N SER A 519 17.77 -0.83 21.87
CA SER A 519 18.05 -1.96 20.99
C SER A 519 17.02 -3.05 21.23
N ASN A 520 16.32 -3.47 20.19
CA ASN A 520 15.23 -4.42 20.27
C ASN A 520 15.48 -5.59 19.31
N TYR A 521 15.66 -6.80 19.84
CA TYR A 521 15.89 -8.02 19.08
C TYR A 521 14.59 -8.79 18.99
N SER A 522 14.03 -8.91 17.80
CA SER A 522 12.71 -9.50 17.57
C SER A 522 12.77 -10.85 16.87
N ILE A 523 11.89 -11.75 17.29
CA ILE A 523 11.56 -13.00 16.60
C ILE A 523 10.06 -13.06 16.46
N THR A 524 9.57 -13.21 15.24
CA THR A 524 8.13 -13.26 14.93
C THR A 524 7.82 -14.50 14.12
N GLY A 525 6.64 -15.07 14.35
CA GLY A 525 6.17 -16.20 13.58
C GLY A 525 4.66 -16.15 13.42
N ARG A 526 4.18 -16.40 12.21
CA ARG A 526 2.75 -16.51 11.88
C ARG A 526 2.55 -17.73 11.01
N ALA A 527 1.49 -18.48 11.30
CA ALA A 527 1.08 -19.60 10.45
C ALA A 527 -0.44 -19.61 10.37
N GLU A 528 -0.96 -19.84 9.17
CA GLU A 528 -2.39 -20.02 8.92
C GLU A 528 -2.62 -21.31 8.15
N TYR A 529 -3.59 -22.08 8.60
CA TYR A 529 -4.12 -23.24 7.89
C TYR A 529 -5.56 -22.94 7.50
N THR A 530 -5.83 -23.01 6.21
CA THR A 530 -7.16 -22.83 5.63
C THR A 530 -7.68 -24.17 5.14
N ARG A 531 -8.90 -24.53 5.55
CA ARG A 531 -9.57 -25.75 5.11
C ARG A 531 -10.98 -25.47 4.63
N ARG A 532 -11.28 -25.86 3.41
CA ARG A 532 -12.64 -25.89 2.87
C ARG A 532 -13.36 -27.12 3.41
N ILE A 533 -14.25 -26.93 4.40
CA ILE A 533 -14.98 -28.02 5.05
C ILE A 533 -16.10 -28.52 4.16
N SER A 534 -16.83 -27.62 3.51
CA SER A 534 -17.94 -27.93 2.61
C SER A 534 -18.14 -26.83 1.58
N LYS A 535 -19.11 -27.00 0.67
CA LYS A 535 -19.59 -25.93 -0.19
C LYS A 535 -20.06 -24.76 0.67
N GLY A 536 -19.40 -23.63 0.60
CA GLY A 536 -19.74 -22.41 1.35
C GLY A 536 -19.27 -22.38 2.80
N ILE A 537 -18.44 -23.29 3.30
CA ILE A 537 -17.84 -23.20 4.64
C ILE A 537 -16.32 -23.41 4.53
N THR A 538 -15.56 -22.38 4.91
CA THR A 538 -14.12 -22.43 5.00
C THR A 538 -13.68 -22.12 6.44
N LEU A 539 -12.80 -22.92 6.99
CA LEU A 539 -12.14 -22.74 8.27
C LEU A 539 -10.78 -22.11 8.04
N ASN A 540 -10.49 -21.02 8.72
CA ASN A 540 -9.17 -20.43 8.85
C ASN A 540 -8.75 -20.53 10.32
N THR A 541 -7.60 -21.10 10.60
CA THR A 541 -7.03 -21.17 11.94
C THR A 541 -5.55 -20.85 11.89
N GLY A 542 -5.05 -20.17 12.89
CA GLY A 542 -3.66 -19.76 12.86
C GLY A 542 -3.08 -19.46 14.23
N LEU A 543 -1.75 -19.39 14.22
CA LEU A 543 -0.92 -18.98 15.33
C LEU A 543 -0.14 -17.73 14.94
N ASP A 544 0.09 -16.86 15.93
CA ASP A 544 0.80 -15.61 15.76
C ASP A 544 1.64 -15.35 17.03
N VAL A 545 2.95 -15.36 16.91
CA VAL A 545 3.89 -15.15 18.00
C VAL A 545 4.74 -13.94 17.70
N PHE A 546 4.74 -12.99 18.61
CA PHE A 546 5.65 -11.85 18.61
C PHE A 546 6.48 -11.88 19.87
N THR A 547 7.79 -11.95 19.72
CA THR A 547 8.72 -11.98 20.84
C THR A 547 9.86 -11.02 20.57
N ASN A 548 10.20 -10.21 21.57
CA ASN A 548 11.35 -9.33 21.49
C ASN A 548 12.09 -9.22 22.82
N TYR A 549 13.41 -9.11 22.74
CA TYR A 549 14.26 -8.71 23.85
C TYR A 549 14.62 -7.24 23.67
N ALA A 550 14.16 -6.40 24.58
CA ALA A 550 14.42 -4.98 24.58
C ALA A 550 15.54 -4.64 25.59
N ASP A 551 16.49 -3.83 25.14
CA ASP A 551 17.51 -3.18 25.98
C ASP A 551 17.36 -1.68 25.76
N ALA A 552 16.90 -0.96 26.79
CA ALA A 552 16.58 0.46 26.72
C ALA A 552 17.23 1.23 27.87
N LYS A 553 17.84 2.35 27.52
CA LYS A 553 18.42 3.32 28.49
C LYS A 553 17.82 4.68 28.22
N TYR A 554 17.35 5.32 29.28
CA TYR A 554 16.68 6.61 29.19
C TYR A 554 17.15 7.58 30.26
N ARG A 555 17.34 8.80 29.86
CA ARG A 555 17.52 9.96 30.76
C ARG A 555 16.77 11.16 30.16
N GLY A 556 15.73 11.59 30.85
CA GLY A 556 14.87 12.67 30.37
C GLY A 556 13.61 12.82 31.23
N PRO A 557 12.71 13.77 30.92
CA PRO A 557 11.39 13.81 31.55
C PRO A 557 10.48 12.70 31.05
N ALA A 558 9.49 12.31 31.87
CA ALA A 558 8.52 11.28 31.48
C ALA A 558 7.93 11.57 30.08
N PRO A 559 8.00 10.61 29.14
CA PRO A 559 7.48 10.84 27.80
C PRO A 559 5.95 10.99 27.82
N PRO A 560 5.39 12.03 27.14
CA PRO A 560 3.95 12.20 27.05
C PRO A 560 3.35 11.12 26.16
N ARG A 561 2.08 10.78 26.37
CA ARG A 561 1.32 9.98 25.44
C ARG A 561 0.87 10.81 24.24
N PRO A 562 0.82 10.24 23.02
CA PRO A 562 0.16 10.89 21.91
C PRO A 562 -1.31 11.21 22.24
N GLY A 563 -1.70 12.48 22.12
CA GLY A 563 -3.03 12.97 22.46
C GLY A 563 -3.21 13.43 23.92
N GLU A 564 -2.19 13.31 24.77
CA GLU A 564 -2.17 13.97 26.08
C GLU A 564 -1.62 15.40 25.95
N PRO A 565 -2.14 16.36 26.76
CA PRO A 565 -1.57 17.70 26.83
C PRO A 565 -0.11 17.65 27.26
N SER A 566 0.76 18.46 26.66
CA SER A 566 2.13 18.58 27.11
C SER A 566 2.19 19.25 28.50
N GLY A 567 2.97 18.66 29.41
CA GLY A 567 3.13 19.16 30.77
C GLY A 567 4.06 20.38 30.91
N GLY A 568 4.08 21.31 29.96
CA GLY A 568 5.00 22.44 29.92
C GLY A 568 6.32 22.13 29.20
N PRO A 569 7.28 23.06 29.16
CA PRO A 569 8.58 22.89 28.52
C PRO A 569 9.30 21.63 29.00
N PHE A 570 10.02 20.96 28.11
CA PHE A 570 10.76 19.75 28.39
C PHE A 570 11.76 19.90 29.55
N SER A 571 12.43 21.04 29.59
CA SER A 571 13.42 21.40 30.62
C SER A 571 12.84 21.62 32.02
N THR A 572 11.50 21.80 32.12
CA THR A 572 10.85 22.08 33.44
C THR A 572 10.33 20.83 34.13
N ARG A 573 10.38 19.71 33.46
CA ARG A 573 9.83 18.45 33.99
C ARG A 573 10.88 17.71 34.80
N PRO A 574 10.47 16.91 35.82
CA PRO A 574 11.38 16.07 36.58
C PRO A 574 12.15 15.10 35.67
N LEU A 575 13.46 15.05 35.85
CA LEU A 575 14.32 14.10 35.16
C LEU A 575 14.18 12.71 35.76
N ILE A 576 14.07 11.74 34.91
CA ILE A 576 14.03 10.33 35.23
C ILE A 576 15.19 9.65 34.49
N GLU A 577 15.93 8.85 35.22
CA GLU A 577 16.95 7.96 34.71
C GLU A 577 16.44 6.51 34.85
N SER A 578 16.46 5.75 33.76
CA SER A 578 15.94 4.38 33.75
C SER A 578 16.72 3.48 32.80
N GLU A 579 16.99 2.28 33.26
CA GLU A 579 17.44 1.17 32.39
C GLU A 579 16.42 0.05 32.44
N PHE A 580 16.15 -0.52 31.29
CA PHE A 580 15.28 -1.69 31.16
C PHE A 580 15.92 -2.70 30.21
N ASN A 581 15.98 -3.95 30.64
CA ASN A 581 16.29 -5.07 29.75
C ASN A 581 15.31 -6.23 30.06
N GLY A 582 14.86 -6.91 29.01
CA GLY A 582 13.99 -8.06 29.22
C GLY A 582 13.17 -8.48 28.02
N TRP A 583 12.58 -9.65 28.16
CA TRP A 583 11.74 -10.24 27.15
C TRP A 583 10.29 -9.73 27.23
N ILE A 584 9.75 -9.43 26.05
CA ILE A 584 8.32 -9.22 25.83
C ILE A 584 7.85 -10.35 24.91
N VAL A 585 6.93 -11.17 25.40
CA VAL A 585 6.45 -12.35 24.69
C VAL A 585 4.93 -12.25 24.54
N SER A 586 4.47 -12.30 23.30
CA SER A 586 3.05 -12.11 22.94
C SER A 586 2.59 -13.23 22.00
N PRO A 587 2.25 -14.42 22.52
CA PRO A 587 1.63 -15.47 21.72
C PRO A 587 0.16 -15.19 21.46
N ALA A 588 -0.36 -15.66 20.33
CA ALA A 588 -1.77 -15.62 20.00
C ALA A 588 -2.20 -16.79 19.12
N GLY A 589 -3.47 -17.15 19.22
CA GLY A 589 -4.12 -18.10 18.36
C GLY A 589 -5.50 -17.60 17.94
N TYR A 590 -5.96 -18.01 16.77
CA TYR A 590 -7.28 -17.63 16.28
C TYR A 590 -7.94 -18.73 15.46
N VAL A 591 -9.27 -18.63 15.41
CA VAL A 591 -10.14 -19.45 14.57
C VAL A 591 -11.18 -18.54 13.94
N GLU A 592 -11.42 -18.72 12.65
CA GLU A 592 -12.38 -17.95 11.87
C GLU A 592 -13.08 -18.87 10.87
N LEU A 593 -14.40 -18.72 10.74
CA LEU A 593 -15.21 -19.47 9.78
C LEU A 593 -15.73 -18.49 8.72
N GLU A 594 -15.52 -18.80 7.45
CA GLU A 594 -16.20 -18.12 6.37
C GLU A 594 -17.41 -18.96 5.98
N ILE A 595 -18.61 -18.43 6.20
CA ILE A 595 -19.88 -19.09 5.94
C ILE A 595 -20.57 -18.34 4.81
N ALA A 596 -20.60 -18.94 3.63
CA ALA A 596 -21.25 -18.42 2.44
C ALA A 596 -22.38 -19.36 1.99
N PRO A 597 -23.54 -19.33 2.64
CA PRO A 597 -24.65 -20.27 2.39
C PRO A 597 -25.22 -20.10 0.98
N THR A 598 -25.04 -18.91 0.42
CA THR A 598 -25.38 -18.58 -0.96
C THR A 598 -24.22 -17.77 -1.55
N GLY A 599 -24.09 -17.74 -2.88
CA GLY A 599 -23.10 -16.87 -3.54
C GLY A 599 -23.30 -15.36 -3.33
N ARG A 600 -24.37 -14.96 -2.60
CA ARG A 600 -24.70 -13.56 -2.33
C ARG A 600 -24.49 -13.13 -0.88
N ALA A 601 -24.39 -14.08 0.05
CA ALA A 601 -24.26 -13.75 1.45
C ALA A 601 -23.03 -14.43 2.04
N LYS A 602 -22.24 -13.68 2.81
CA LYS A 602 -21.07 -14.15 3.53
C LYS A 602 -21.12 -13.66 4.97
N LEU A 603 -20.92 -14.57 5.90
CA LEU A 603 -20.77 -14.29 7.33
C LEU A 603 -19.44 -14.86 7.82
N VAL A 604 -18.72 -14.07 8.60
CA VAL A 604 -17.37 -14.42 9.06
C VAL A 604 -17.27 -14.23 10.58
N PRO A 605 -17.76 -15.21 11.39
CA PRO A 605 -17.49 -15.24 12.82
C PRO A 605 -16.05 -15.71 13.09
N GLY A 606 -15.39 -15.05 14.03
CA GLY A 606 -14.04 -15.39 14.44
C GLY A 606 -13.78 -15.08 15.90
N ILE A 607 -12.80 -15.73 16.46
CA ILE A 607 -12.30 -15.48 17.82
C ILE A 607 -10.79 -15.54 17.81
N ARG A 608 -10.18 -14.60 18.53
CA ARG A 608 -8.73 -14.54 18.74
C ARG A 608 -8.45 -14.46 20.24
N ILE A 609 -7.39 -15.13 20.66
CA ILE A 609 -6.90 -15.15 22.04
C ILE A 609 -5.45 -14.67 21.99
N ASP A 610 -5.15 -13.61 22.74
CA ASP A 610 -3.80 -13.02 22.84
C ASP A 610 -3.31 -13.10 24.29
N GLY A 611 -2.06 -13.53 24.47
CA GLY A 611 -1.31 -13.42 25.72
C GLY A 611 -0.22 -12.37 25.60
N ASN A 612 0.20 -11.78 26.73
CA ASN A 612 1.37 -10.92 26.80
C ASN A 612 1.92 -10.96 28.22
N ASN A 613 3.22 -11.21 28.38
CA ASN A 613 3.86 -11.35 29.70
C ASN A 613 4.02 -10.04 30.49
N ARG A 614 3.63 -8.88 29.93
CA ARG A 614 3.61 -7.56 30.55
C ARG A 614 2.22 -7.07 30.90
N VAL A 615 1.20 -7.87 30.62
CA VAL A 615 -0.20 -7.52 30.79
C VAL A 615 -0.84 -8.49 31.75
N ASP A 616 -1.71 -7.98 32.62
CA ASP A 616 -2.49 -8.82 33.52
C ASP A 616 -3.65 -9.49 32.77
N GLY A 617 -3.64 -10.82 32.76
CA GLY A 617 -4.66 -11.65 32.15
C GLY A 617 -4.44 -11.98 30.69
N VAL A 618 -5.44 -12.61 30.09
CA VAL A 618 -5.50 -13.05 28.69
C VAL A 618 -6.59 -12.28 27.99
N ASP A 619 -6.34 -11.83 26.78
CA ASP A 619 -7.29 -11.09 25.95
C ASP A 619 -8.06 -12.02 25.01
N VAL A 620 -9.40 -11.91 25.05
CA VAL A 620 -10.29 -12.64 24.14
C VAL A 620 -11.05 -11.65 23.27
N SER A 621 -10.90 -11.80 21.96
CA SER A 621 -11.37 -10.86 20.93
C SER A 621 -12.33 -11.53 19.94
N PRO A 622 -13.63 -11.68 20.28
CA PRO A 622 -14.64 -12.19 19.36
C PRO A 622 -14.98 -11.14 18.29
N ARG A 623 -15.30 -11.60 17.07
CA ARG A 623 -15.61 -10.75 15.91
C ARG A 623 -16.63 -11.43 15.01
N VAL A 624 -17.49 -10.63 14.40
CA VAL A 624 -18.41 -11.11 13.36
C VAL A 624 -18.49 -10.04 12.27
N ASN A 625 -18.14 -10.41 11.05
CA ASN A 625 -18.28 -9.59 9.88
C ASN A 625 -19.26 -10.25 8.91
N GLY A 626 -20.00 -9.46 8.15
CA GLY A 626 -20.95 -9.99 7.17
C GLY A 626 -21.13 -9.05 5.99
N ARG A 627 -21.50 -9.64 4.86
CA ARG A 627 -21.90 -8.92 3.66
C ARG A 627 -22.99 -9.67 2.91
N ILE A 628 -23.82 -8.93 2.20
CA ILE A 628 -24.88 -9.48 1.37
C ILE A 628 -25.02 -8.65 0.09
N ASP A 629 -24.93 -9.31 -1.06
CA ASP A 629 -25.18 -8.73 -2.35
C ASP A 629 -26.69 -8.72 -2.63
N LEU A 630 -27.29 -7.54 -2.65
CA LEU A 630 -28.72 -7.35 -2.91
C LEU A 630 -29.03 -7.61 -4.39
N THR A 631 -28.09 -7.22 -5.28
CA THR A 631 -28.17 -7.47 -6.72
C THR A 631 -26.89 -8.13 -7.22
N SER A 632 -27.00 -9.06 -8.16
CA SER A 632 -25.86 -9.76 -8.73
C SER A 632 -25.39 -9.20 -10.07
N LYS A 633 -26.19 -8.33 -10.71
CA LYS A 633 -25.88 -7.66 -11.99
C LYS A 633 -25.70 -6.17 -11.76
N PHE A 634 -24.97 -5.51 -12.65
CA PHE A 634 -24.85 -4.05 -12.61
C PHE A 634 -26.21 -3.37 -12.89
N PRO A 635 -26.57 -2.30 -12.15
CA PRO A 635 -25.83 -1.79 -10.98
C PRO A 635 -25.89 -2.77 -9.81
N ARG A 636 -24.71 -3.07 -9.19
CA ARG A 636 -24.61 -4.04 -8.11
C ARG A 636 -24.61 -3.31 -6.77
N SER A 637 -25.47 -3.76 -5.86
CA SER A 637 -25.60 -3.19 -4.50
C SER A 637 -25.20 -4.26 -3.47
N THR A 638 -24.30 -3.92 -2.56
CA THR A 638 -23.87 -4.78 -1.47
C THR A 638 -24.04 -4.05 -0.14
N LEU A 639 -24.68 -4.71 0.84
CA LEU A 639 -24.66 -4.28 2.23
C LEU A 639 -23.58 -5.04 2.99
N LYS A 640 -22.89 -4.35 3.90
CA LYS A 640 -21.85 -4.93 4.75
C LYS A 640 -21.93 -4.37 6.15
N GLY A 641 -21.45 -5.13 7.11
CA GLY A 641 -21.39 -4.67 8.49
C GLY A 641 -20.66 -5.66 9.40
N GLY A 642 -20.34 -5.23 10.60
CA GLY A 642 -19.63 -6.07 11.55
C GLY A 642 -19.53 -5.45 12.92
N VAL A 643 -19.29 -6.33 13.89
CA VAL A 643 -18.98 -5.99 15.28
C VAL A 643 -17.82 -6.85 15.75
N GLY A 644 -16.89 -6.26 16.50
CA GLY A 644 -15.77 -7.02 17.05
C GLY A 644 -15.09 -6.33 18.21
N ALA A 645 -14.53 -7.15 19.10
CA ALA A 645 -13.66 -6.68 20.16
C ALA A 645 -12.19 -6.75 19.69
N TYR A 646 -11.43 -5.72 20.03
CA TYR A 646 -10.04 -5.55 19.67
C TYR A 646 -9.27 -5.09 20.90
N THR A 647 -8.15 -5.73 21.18
CA THR A 647 -7.31 -5.41 22.35
C THR A 647 -5.92 -5.04 21.88
N GLN A 648 -5.32 -4.14 22.65
CA GLN A 648 -3.94 -3.65 22.40
C GLN A 648 -3.20 -3.60 23.73
N PRO A 649 -2.08 -4.31 23.88
CA PRO A 649 -1.23 -4.17 25.04
C PRO A 649 -0.82 -2.71 25.28
N PRO A 650 -0.65 -2.28 26.54
CA PRO A 650 -0.06 -0.98 26.83
C PRO A 650 1.32 -0.86 26.19
N GLN A 651 1.72 0.36 25.89
CA GLN A 651 3.07 0.63 25.41
C GLN A 651 4.11 0.26 26.46
N PRO A 652 5.34 -0.14 26.08
CA PRO A 652 6.38 -0.54 27.03
C PRO A 652 6.61 0.51 28.15
N GLN A 653 6.64 1.81 27.80
CA GLN A 653 6.79 2.91 28.76
C GLN A 653 5.61 3.06 29.73
N GLU A 654 4.47 2.40 29.49
CA GLU A 654 3.32 2.40 30.39
C GLU A 654 3.38 1.28 31.42
N THR A 655 4.15 0.23 31.16
CA THR A 655 4.28 -0.97 32.01
C THR A 655 5.63 -1.08 32.73
N ILE A 656 6.63 -0.32 32.28
CA ILE A 656 8.01 -0.42 32.77
C ILE A 656 8.29 0.67 33.79
N PRO A 657 8.66 0.34 35.06
CA PRO A 657 9.11 1.34 36.05
C PRO A 657 10.34 2.12 35.54
N PRO A 658 10.51 3.40 35.92
CA PRO A 658 9.67 4.20 36.81
C PRO A 658 8.51 4.92 36.11
N PHE A 659 8.37 4.82 34.76
CA PHE A 659 7.34 5.56 34.01
C PHE A 659 5.97 4.88 34.05
N GLY A 660 5.99 3.55 34.07
CA GLY A 660 4.83 2.69 33.99
C GLY A 660 4.47 2.03 35.30
N SER A 661 3.33 1.38 35.29
CA SER A 661 2.78 0.62 36.43
C SER A 661 2.63 -0.84 36.04
N SER A 662 2.94 -1.74 36.96
CA SER A 662 2.61 -3.18 36.82
C SER A 662 1.10 -3.43 36.97
N GLY A 663 0.62 -4.59 36.54
CA GLY A 663 -0.77 -5.00 36.68
C GLY A 663 -1.75 -4.31 35.74
N LEU A 664 -1.24 -3.63 34.70
CA LEU A 664 -2.10 -3.07 33.66
C LEU A 664 -2.69 -4.16 32.77
N ARG A 665 -3.94 -3.97 32.35
CA ARG A 665 -4.62 -4.76 31.33
C ARG A 665 -4.47 -4.12 29.95
N SER A 666 -4.69 -4.88 28.91
CA SER A 666 -4.77 -4.34 27.56
C SER A 666 -5.88 -3.31 27.43
N ASN A 667 -5.59 -2.24 26.68
CA ASN A 667 -6.61 -1.32 26.17
C ASN A 667 -7.60 -2.12 25.31
N ARG A 668 -8.88 -1.73 25.30
CA ARG A 668 -9.91 -2.42 24.52
C ARG A 668 -10.71 -1.44 23.67
N ALA A 669 -11.01 -1.86 22.44
CA ALA A 669 -11.95 -1.19 21.56
C ALA A 669 -13.03 -2.18 21.09
N ILE A 670 -14.29 -1.76 21.08
CA ILE A 670 -15.38 -2.48 20.40
C ILE A 670 -15.72 -1.68 19.15
N HIS A 671 -15.52 -2.28 17.98
CA HIS A 671 -15.83 -1.66 16.70
C HIS A 671 -17.22 -2.10 16.23
N TYR A 672 -17.97 -1.14 15.74
CA TYR A 672 -19.22 -1.33 15.01
C TYR A 672 -19.08 -0.64 13.66
N ALA A 673 -19.44 -1.33 12.59
CA ALA A 673 -19.47 -0.75 11.25
C ALA A 673 -20.68 -1.25 10.48
N ILE A 674 -21.28 -0.36 9.69
CA ILE A 674 -22.31 -0.67 8.72
C ILE A 674 -22.08 0.16 7.45
N GLY A 675 -22.23 -0.45 6.30
CA GLY A 675 -21.98 0.26 5.05
C GLY A 675 -22.71 -0.35 3.87
N ALA A 676 -22.73 0.41 2.79
CA ALA A 676 -23.24 -0.01 1.50
C ALA A 676 -22.22 0.31 0.41
N GLU A 677 -22.11 -0.60 -0.54
CA GLU A 677 -21.33 -0.42 -1.76
C GLU A 677 -22.30 -0.46 -2.95
N GLN A 678 -22.19 0.52 -3.84
CA GLN A 678 -22.99 0.61 -5.05
C GLN A 678 -22.05 0.68 -6.25
N GLU A 679 -21.93 -0.39 -7.00
CA GLU A 679 -21.26 -0.38 -8.29
C GLU A 679 -22.27 0.00 -9.38
N PHE A 680 -22.19 1.23 -9.85
CA PHE A 680 -23.08 1.73 -10.93
C PHE A 680 -22.71 1.11 -12.27
N THR A 681 -21.40 1.02 -12.53
CA THR A 681 -20.81 0.37 -13.69
C THR A 681 -19.60 -0.47 -13.23
N ARG A 682 -18.92 -1.15 -14.14
CA ARG A 682 -17.68 -1.87 -13.83
C ARG A 682 -16.59 -0.94 -13.26
N ASN A 683 -16.60 0.32 -13.65
CA ASN A 683 -15.56 1.29 -13.30
C ASN A 683 -15.98 2.27 -12.20
N ILE A 684 -17.28 2.51 -11.97
CA ILE A 684 -17.77 3.50 -11.02
C ILE A 684 -18.38 2.81 -9.81
N GLU A 685 -17.80 3.06 -8.64
CA GLU A 685 -18.24 2.53 -7.37
C GLU A 685 -18.39 3.66 -6.34
N LEU A 686 -19.50 3.65 -5.59
CA LEU A 686 -19.72 4.46 -4.41
C LEU A 686 -19.74 3.53 -3.19
N SER A 687 -18.91 3.82 -2.20
CA SER A 687 -18.92 3.16 -0.88
C SER A 687 -19.28 4.19 0.18
N VAL A 688 -20.24 3.86 1.03
CA VAL A 688 -20.62 4.65 2.20
C VAL A 688 -20.56 3.76 3.43
N GLU A 689 -19.89 4.21 4.49
CA GLU A 689 -19.75 3.44 5.72
C GLU A 689 -19.88 4.33 6.95
N GLY A 690 -20.75 3.98 7.87
CA GLY A 690 -20.81 4.50 9.23
C GLY A 690 -20.02 3.61 10.18
N PHE A 691 -19.25 4.20 11.08
CA PHE A 691 -18.49 3.47 12.09
C PHE A 691 -18.61 4.11 13.47
N TYR A 692 -18.53 3.24 14.50
CA TYR A 692 -18.45 3.62 15.91
C TYR A 692 -17.45 2.71 16.62
N LYS A 693 -16.51 3.31 17.37
CA LYS A 693 -15.58 2.59 18.24
C LYS A 693 -15.81 3.03 19.67
N GLN A 694 -16.16 2.10 20.53
CA GLN A 694 -16.19 2.30 21.98
C GLN A 694 -14.84 1.89 22.54
N LEU A 695 -14.20 2.79 23.26
CA LEU A 695 -12.90 2.54 23.89
C LEU A 695 -13.06 2.45 25.39
N ASP A 696 -12.46 1.44 25.98
CA ASP A 696 -12.42 1.27 27.43
C ASP A 696 -11.06 0.71 27.87
N ARG A 697 -10.85 0.73 29.19
CA ARG A 697 -9.57 0.31 29.77
C ARG A 697 -8.36 1.03 29.19
N LEU A 698 -8.55 2.28 28.71
CA LEU A 698 -7.41 3.07 28.24
C LEU A 698 -6.49 3.38 29.41
N VAL A 699 -5.20 3.19 29.19
CA VAL A 699 -4.20 3.55 30.21
C VAL A 699 -4.20 5.07 30.37
N SER A 700 -4.36 5.55 31.59
CA SER A 700 -4.36 6.97 31.95
C SER A 700 -3.51 7.21 33.20
N GLN A 701 -3.05 8.43 33.35
CA GLN A 701 -2.27 8.86 34.50
C GLN A 701 -3.20 9.34 35.60
N GLN A 702 -2.95 8.93 36.82
CA GLN A 702 -3.71 9.30 38.00
C GLN A 702 -2.76 9.70 39.17
N PRO A 703 -3.20 10.49 40.11
CA PRO A 703 -2.43 10.73 41.34
C PRO A 703 -2.16 9.43 42.08
N ALA A 704 -0.98 9.28 42.66
CA ALA A 704 -0.66 8.12 43.50
C ALA A 704 -1.32 8.33 44.89
N ASP A 705 -1.88 7.22 45.45
CA ASP A 705 -2.51 7.23 46.76
C ASP A 705 -1.51 7.56 47.91
N VAL A 706 -0.21 7.27 47.70
CA VAL A 706 0.87 7.48 48.67
C VAL A 706 2.09 8.04 47.96
N GLY A 707 2.74 9.03 48.51
CA GLY A 707 4.05 9.53 48.07
C GLY A 707 4.01 10.71 47.06
N GLY A 708 2.85 11.24 46.69
CA GLY A 708 2.73 12.47 45.89
C GLY A 708 3.17 12.34 44.43
N GLY A 709 3.28 11.16 43.89
CA GLY A 709 3.60 10.89 42.48
C GLY A 709 2.36 10.63 41.63
N THR A 710 2.57 10.14 40.42
CA THR A 710 1.52 9.66 39.53
C THR A 710 1.72 8.19 39.18
N VAL A 711 0.65 7.45 39.06
CA VAL A 711 0.64 6.05 38.63
C VAL A 711 -0.24 5.90 37.41
N ARG A 712 0.00 4.84 36.65
CA ARG A 712 -0.84 4.53 35.48
C ARG A 712 -1.89 3.49 35.84
N GLY A 713 -3.10 3.68 35.32
CA GLY A 713 -4.23 2.76 35.54
C GLY A 713 -5.10 2.66 34.27
N ASN A 714 -5.89 1.60 34.17
CA ASN A 714 -6.82 1.36 33.05
C ASN A 714 -8.18 2.06 33.27
N LEU A 715 -8.18 3.35 33.58
CA LEU A 715 -9.38 4.12 33.95
C LEU A 715 -9.97 4.92 32.79
N GLY A 716 -9.18 5.19 31.75
CA GLY A 716 -9.58 5.99 30.63
C GLY A 716 -10.62 5.29 29.75
N LYS A 717 -11.54 6.09 29.21
CA LYS A 717 -12.55 5.70 28.25
C LYS A 717 -12.51 6.61 27.02
N GLY A 718 -13.26 6.24 25.98
CA GLY A 718 -13.42 7.11 24.84
C GLY A 718 -14.38 6.55 23.81
N ARG A 719 -14.66 7.37 22.81
CA ARG A 719 -15.46 6.95 21.65
C ARG A 719 -14.95 7.66 20.40
N ILE A 720 -15.02 6.93 19.31
CA ILE A 720 -14.71 7.47 17.98
C ILE A 720 -15.88 7.11 17.08
N PHE A 721 -16.40 8.05 16.34
CA PHE A 721 -17.53 7.78 15.44
C PHE A 721 -17.45 8.66 14.20
N GLY A 722 -18.03 8.20 13.11
CA GLY A 722 -18.01 8.93 11.87
C GLY A 722 -18.66 8.22 10.71
N ALA A 723 -18.57 8.88 9.55
CA ALA A 723 -19.01 8.35 8.27
C ALA A 723 -17.94 8.59 7.19
N GLU A 724 -17.79 7.63 6.32
CA GLU A 724 -16.85 7.66 5.20
C GLU A 724 -17.60 7.50 3.88
N PHE A 725 -17.20 8.30 2.88
CA PHE A 725 -17.71 8.26 1.54
C PHE A 725 -16.55 8.11 0.58
N LEU A 726 -16.64 7.18 -0.36
CA LEU A 726 -15.65 6.97 -1.41
C LEU A 726 -16.37 6.78 -2.73
N LEU A 727 -16.26 7.77 -3.62
CA LEU A 727 -16.64 7.62 -5.01
C LEU A 727 -15.36 7.33 -5.81
N LYS A 728 -15.20 6.10 -6.27
CA LYS A 728 -14.01 5.65 -6.99
C LYS A 728 -14.33 5.34 -8.44
N TYR A 729 -13.52 5.89 -9.34
CA TYR A 729 -13.41 5.42 -10.71
C TYR A 729 -12.20 4.47 -10.75
N LYS A 730 -12.48 3.16 -10.89
CA LYS A 730 -11.45 2.11 -10.98
C LYS A 730 -10.59 2.35 -12.22
N ALA A 731 -9.29 2.08 -12.11
CA ALA A 731 -8.36 2.35 -13.19
C ALA A 731 -8.75 1.68 -14.50
N ASP A 732 -8.88 2.48 -15.57
CA ASP A 732 -9.05 2.00 -16.94
C ASP A 732 -7.84 2.38 -17.81
N ALA A 733 -8.00 2.32 -19.12
CA ALA A 733 -6.96 2.70 -20.10
C ALA A 733 -6.35 4.06 -19.82
N ASN A 734 -7.20 5.04 -19.59
CA ASN A 734 -6.81 6.45 -19.64
C ASN A 734 -6.93 7.15 -18.29
N PHE A 735 -7.87 6.74 -17.44
CA PHE A 735 -8.20 7.46 -16.22
C PHE A 735 -8.24 6.55 -14.99
N PHE A 736 -7.86 7.08 -13.85
CA PHE A 736 -8.28 6.62 -12.53
C PHE A 736 -8.45 7.82 -11.62
N GLY A 737 -9.27 7.68 -10.59
CA GLY A 737 -9.42 8.73 -9.61
C GLY A 737 -10.50 8.42 -8.59
N TRP A 738 -10.57 9.24 -7.54
CA TRP A 738 -11.61 9.14 -6.53
C TRP A 738 -11.84 10.47 -5.79
N VAL A 739 -13.00 10.53 -5.19
CA VAL A 739 -13.34 11.52 -4.17
C VAL A 739 -13.58 10.78 -2.87
N ALA A 740 -12.79 11.07 -1.85
CA ALA A 740 -12.87 10.52 -0.52
C ALA A 740 -13.27 11.60 0.47
N TYR A 741 -14.30 11.35 1.28
CA TYR A 741 -14.70 12.26 2.34
C TYR A 741 -14.92 11.49 3.64
N THR A 742 -14.41 12.04 4.74
CA THR A 742 -14.60 11.51 6.08
C THR A 742 -15.13 12.61 6.98
N LEU A 743 -16.19 12.29 7.71
CA LEU A 743 -16.70 13.05 8.83
C LEU A 743 -16.46 12.23 10.10
N SER A 744 -15.68 12.71 11.05
CA SER A 744 -15.38 11.94 12.27
C SER A 744 -15.13 12.80 13.50
N ARG A 745 -15.35 12.20 14.68
CA ARG A 745 -15.00 12.77 15.99
C ARG A 745 -14.30 11.73 16.83
N SER A 746 -13.27 12.14 17.55
CA SER A 746 -12.51 11.31 18.48
C SER A 746 -12.46 11.98 19.85
N LEU A 747 -13.07 11.34 20.82
CA LEU A 747 -13.28 11.88 22.17
C LEU A 747 -12.70 10.94 23.23
N ARG A 748 -12.15 11.50 24.31
CA ARG A 748 -11.58 10.76 25.44
C ARG A 748 -12.05 11.33 26.77
N THR A 749 -12.28 10.43 27.72
CA THR A 749 -12.46 10.73 29.14
C THR A 749 -11.29 10.10 29.88
N PRO A 750 -10.28 10.89 30.29
CA PRO A 750 -9.01 10.35 30.81
C PRO A 750 -9.20 9.64 32.17
N LEU A 751 -10.09 10.16 33.02
CA LEU A 751 -10.36 9.63 34.35
C LEU A 751 -11.88 9.61 34.63
N PRO A 752 -12.36 8.75 35.53
CA PRO A 752 -13.74 8.76 35.99
C PRO A 752 -14.13 10.14 36.56
N GLY A 753 -15.22 10.70 36.07
CA GLY A 753 -15.71 12.03 36.47
C GLY A 753 -15.04 13.21 35.74
N ALA A 754 -14.01 12.98 34.94
CA ALA A 754 -13.47 14.01 34.07
C ALA A 754 -14.42 14.26 32.88
N GLU A 755 -14.42 15.48 32.39
CA GLU A 755 -15.15 15.83 31.18
C GLU A 755 -14.59 15.10 29.94
N GLU A 756 -15.48 14.76 29.03
CA GLU A 756 -15.11 14.20 27.74
C GLU A 756 -14.53 15.31 26.86
N GLN A 757 -13.34 15.07 26.33
CA GLN A 757 -12.62 16.05 25.54
C GLN A 757 -12.12 15.45 24.21
N PRO A 758 -11.99 16.25 23.15
CA PRO A 758 -11.39 15.79 21.92
C PRO A 758 -9.89 15.54 22.09
N VAL A 759 -9.28 14.81 21.16
CA VAL A 759 -7.83 14.60 21.11
C VAL A 759 -7.16 15.52 20.11
N SER A 760 -5.86 15.79 20.28
CA SER A 760 -5.09 16.72 19.43
C SER A 760 -5.18 16.43 17.93
N PHE A 761 -5.34 15.17 17.56
CA PHE A 761 -5.44 14.73 16.17
C PHE A 761 -6.88 14.49 15.67
N ASP A 762 -7.89 15.07 16.38
CA ASP A 762 -9.29 15.06 15.90
C ASP A 762 -9.43 15.97 14.68
N GLN A 763 -9.63 15.38 13.50
CA GLN A 763 -9.91 16.09 12.26
C GLN A 763 -11.34 15.76 11.82
N THR A 764 -12.25 16.72 12.01
CA THR A 764 -13.69 16.50 11.81
C THR A 764 -14.03 16.26 10.34
N HIS A 765 -13.46 17.04 9.43
CA HIS A 765 -13.70 16.96 7.99
C HIS A 765 -12.40 16.68 7.26
N ILE A 766 -12.37 15.62 6.46
CA ILE A 766 -11.24 15.26 5.62
C ILE A 766 -11.80 14.99 4.21
N LEU A 767 -11.47 15.84 3.25
CA LEU A 767 -11.82 15.71 1.86
C LEU A 767 -10.56 15.55 1.02
N THR A 768 -10.54 14.53 0.17
CA THR A 768 -9.52 14.35 -0.86
C THR A 768 -10.20 14.06 -2.19
N ALA A 769 -9.86 14.82 -3.21
CA ALA A 769 -10.28 14.57 -4.59
C ALA A 769 -9.03 14.44 -5.46
N LEU A 770 -8.90 13.35 -6.19
CA LEU A 770 -7.76 13.12 -7.06
C LEU A 770 -8.11 12.38 -8.34
N GLY A 771 -7.28 12.57 -9.35
CA GLY A 771 -7.36 11.81 -10.58
C GLY A 771 -6.12 11.98 -11.43
N SER A 772 -5.86 10.99 -12.30
CA SER A 772 -4.79 11.00 -13.27
C SER A 772 -5.33 10.54 -14.62
N TYR A 773 -4.98 11.28 -15.68
CA TYR A 773 -5.45 11.06 -17.05
C TYR A 773 -4.29 10.93 -18.04
N ARG A 774 -4.32 9.90 -18.86
CA ARG A 774 -3.37 9.68 -19.97
C ARG A 774 -3.86 10.39 -21.23
N LEU A 775 -3.11 11.39 -21.67
CA LEU A 775 -3.42 12.21 -22.85
C LEU A 775 -3.02 11.55 -24.19
N GLY A 776 -2.38 10.37 -24.16
CA GLY A 776 -1.77 9.78 -25.33
C GLY A 776 -0.35 10.29 -25.60
N GLY A 777 0.35 9.68 -26.57
CA GLY A 777 1.72 10.03 -26.90
C GLY A 777 2.72 9.93 -25.73
N GLY A 778 2.38 9.19 -24.66
CA GLY A 778 3.21 9.01 -23.47
C GLY A 778 3.06 10.10 -22.41
N TRP A 779 2.12 11.04 -22.55
CA TRP A 779 1.80 12.05 -21.54
C TRP A 779 0.74 11.55 -20.56
N GLU A 780 0.94 11.84 -19.28
CA GLU A 780 -0.03 11.63 -18.20
C GLU A 780 -0.05 12.87 -17.30
N ILE A 781 -1.24 13.37 -16.96
CA ILE A 781 -1.43 14.51 -16.06
C ILE A 781 -2.34 14.10 -14.92
N GLY A 782 -1.98 14.47 -13.70
CA GLY A 782 -2.77 14.21 -12.51
C GLY A 782 -2.91 15.46 -11.66
N ALA A 783 -4.00 15.50 -10.89
CA ALA A 783 -4.25 16.52 -9.89
C ALA A 783 -4.77 15.88 -8.60
N ARG A 784 -4.43 16.48 -7.46
CA ARG A 784 -4.94 16.11 -6.14
C ARG A 784 -5.27 17.37 -5.34
N PHE A 785 -6.49 17.45 -4.86
CA PHE A 785 -6.94 18.48 -3.93
C PHE A 785 -7.25 17.86 -2.57
N ARG A 786 -6.78 18.49 -1.48
CA ARG A 786 -7.11 18.12 -0.11
C ARG A 786 -7.66 19.32 0.65
N LEU A 787 -8.67 19.06 1.47
CA LEU A 787 -9.24 20.00 2.43
C LEU A 787 -9.44 19.28 3.75
N VAL A 788 -8.79 19.76 4.82
CA VAL A 788 -8.80 19.07 6.11
C VAL A 788 -8.99 20.08 7.23
N THR A 789 -9.87 19.77 8.18
CA THR A 789 -10.02 20.57 9.39
C THR A 789 -8.68 20.60 10.16
N GLY A 790 -8.23 21.77 10.62
CA GLY A 790 -6.98 21.92 11.35
C GLY A 790 -6.94 21.09 12.63
N ASN A 791 -5.75 20.75 13.08
CA ASN A 791 -5.53 20.02 14.33
C ASN A 791 -5.97 20.87 15.54
N LEU A 792 -6.29 20.20 16.64
CA LEU A 792 -6.62 20.85 17.89
C LEU A 792 -5.36 21.16 18.70
N THR A 793 -5.37 22.28 19.37
CA THR A 793 -4.28 22.74 20.26
C THR A 793 -4.84 23.26 21.58
N THR A 794 -3.99 23.31 22.59
CA THR A 794 -4.30 23.95 23.89
C THR A 794 -3.78 25.37 23.85
N PRO A 795 -4.63 26.38 23.89
CA PRO A 795 -4.17 27.79 23.84
C PRO A 795 -3.50 28.21 25.16
N ASN A 796 -2.30 28.75 25.04
CA ASN A 796 -1.53 29.28 26.17
C ASN A 796 -1.51 30.82 26.22
N VAL A 797 -1.99 31.48 25.17
CA VAL A 797 -2.06 32.94 25.06
C VAL A 797 -3.49 33.33 24.79
N CYS A 798 -4.00 34.32 25.53
CA CYS A 798 -5.30 34.92 25.31
C CYS A 798 -5.29 35.74 24.01
N ASN A 799 -6.26 35.50 23.13
CA ASN A 799 -6.52 36.39 22.00
C ASN A 799 -7.42 37.55 22.50
N PHE A 800 -6.91 38.78 22.44
CA PHE A 800 -7.64 39.94 22.93
C PHE A 800 -8.92 40.27 22.15
N GLU A 801 -9.15 39.63 21.02
CA GLU A 801 -10.36 39.78 20.22
C GLU A 801 -11.46 38.76 20.59
N GLU A 802 -11.16 37.77 21.44
CA GLU A 802 -12.11 36.74 21.86
C GLU A 802 -12.84 37.13 23.16
N GLU A 803 -14.13 36.86 23.19
CA GLU A 803 -15.00 37.05 24.33
C GLU A 803 -14.52 36.24 25.55
N GLY A 804 -14.30 36.87 26.69
CA GLY A 804 -13.80 36.22 27.92
C GLY A 804 -12.30 36.32 28.14
N CYS A 805 -11.54 36.94 27.25
CA CYS A 805 -10.13 37.26 27.45
C CYS A 805 -9.99 38.33 28.52
N ILE A 806 -9.21 38.08 29.59
CA ILE A 806 -8.95 39.09 30.63
C ILE A 806 -7.64 39.81 30.27
N PRO A 807 -7.68 41.09 29.89
CA PRO A 807 -6.47 41.87 29.65
C PRO A 807 -5.55 41.82 30.86
N ASN A 808 -4.23 41.68 30.62
CA ASN A 808 -3.19 41.63 31.66
C ASN A 808 -3.18 40.40 32.59
N ARG A 809 -3.87 39.29 32.24
CA ARG A 809 -3.67 38.06 32.97
C ARG A 809 -2.31 37.46 32.58
N ALA A 810 -1.58 37.00 33.61
CA ALA A 810 -0.35 36.28 33.38
C ALA A 810 -0.64 34.99 32.60
N ASN A 811 -0.05 34.79 31.41
CA ASN A 811 -0.19 33.61 30.58
C ASN A 811 0.80 32.51 30.98
N ALA A 812 1.77 32.85 31.85
CA ALA A 812 2.76 31.93 32.38
C ALA A 812 3.25 32.41 33.75
N ILE A 813 3.69 31.44 34.56
CA ILE A 813 4.31 31.68 35.87
C ILE A 813 5.80 31.41 35.74
N TYR A 814 6.65 32.34 36.20
CA TYR A 814 8.08 32.12 36.28
C TYR A 814 8.37 31.10 37.40
N ASN A 815 8.98 29.97 37.01
CA ASN A 815 9.43 28.96 37.98
C ASN A 815 10.92 29.13 38.24
N ALA A 816 11.25 29.72 39.39
CA ALA A 816 12.62 30.03 39.77
C ALA A 816 13.50 28.79 39.98
N SER A 817 12.90 27.61 40.25
CA SER A 817 13.66 26.38 40.49
C SER A 817 14.27 25.83 39.22
N VAL A 818 13.69 26.13 38.07
CA VAL A 818 14.14 25.68 36.74
C VAL A 818 14.50 26.84 35.81
N GLY A 819 14.37 28.08 36.25
CA GLY A 819 14.80 29.29 35.52
C GLY A 819 13.97 29.63 34.28
N THR A 820 12.70 29.16 34.19
CA THR A 820 11.86 29.37 33.00
C THR A 820 10.40 29.64 33.34
N TYR A 821 9.62 30.09 32.34
CA TYR A 821 8.19 30.30 32.47
C TYR A 821 7.43 29.01 32.18
N VAL A 822 6.44 28.70 33.02
CA VAL A 822 5.50 27.59 32.85
C VAL A 822 4.17 28.16 32.35
N PRO A 823 3.66 27.72 31.20
CA PRO A 823 2.42 28.25 30.65
C PRO A 823 1.21 27.90 31.50
N ILE A 824 0.28 28.84 31.59
CA ILE A 824 -1.05 28.66 32.16
C ILE A 824 -1.98 28.52 30.94
N PRO A 825 -2.61 27.38 30.71
CA PRO A 825 -3.56 27.24 29.62
C PRO A 825 -4.71 28.22 29.78
N TYR A 826 -5.04 28.92 28.69
CA TYR A 826 -6.14 29.91 28.69
C TYR A 826 -7.51 29.22 28.82
N SER A 827 -7.66 28.08 28.22
CA SER A 827 -8.88 27.26 28.25
C SER A 827 -8.53 25.78 28.40
N GLY A 828 -9.54 24.91 28.37
CA GLY A 828 -9.33 23.47 28.51
C GLY A 828 -8.41 22.86 27.44
N PRO A 829 -7.91 21.65 27.65
CA PRO A 829 -7.06 20.97 26.69
C PRO A 829 -7.74 20.84 25.32
N PHE A 830 -6.98 21.08 24.24
CA PHE A 830 -7.44 20.92 22.85
C PHE A 830 -8.71 21.71 22.51
N SER A 831 -8.86 22.88 23.09
CA SER A 831 -10.04 23.75 22.92
C SER A 831 -9.95 24.71 21.73
N GLU A 832 -8.76 24.94 21.19
CA GLU A 832 -8.54 25.76 20.00
C GLU A 832 -8.25 24.88 18.78
N ARG A 833 -8.77 25.28 17.62
CA ARG A 833 -8.51 24.59 16.35
C ARG A 833 -7.65 25.47 15.44
N LEU A 834 -6.58 24.87 14.92
CA LEU A 834 -5.75 25.51 13.89
C LEU A 834 -6.56 25.80 12.63
N PRO A 835 -6.16 26.78 11.81
CA PRO A 835 -6.80 27.07 10.54
C PRO A 835 -6.92 25.83 9.65
N MET A 836 -7.93 25.83 8.78
CA MET A 836 -8.20 24.71 7.86
C MET A 836 -7.04 24.53 6.88
N PHE A 837 -6.58 23.30 6.73
CA PHE A 837 -5.58 22.91 5.74
C PHE A 837 -6.22 22.73 4.37
N HIS A 838 -5.64 23.33 3.33
CA HIS A 838 -6.03 23.02 1.95
C HIS A 838 -4.81 23.09 1.01
N GLN A 839 -4.78 22.19 0.02
CA GLN A 839 -3.64 22.05 -0.87
C GLN A 839 -4.06 21.46 -2.20
N LEU A 840 -3.55 22.01 -3.30
CA LEU A 840 -3.63 21.45 -4.64
C LEU A 840 -2.24 21.01 -5.07
N ASP A 841 -2.14 19.78 -5.59
CA ASP A 841 -0.91 19.23 -6.16
C ASP A 841 -1.17 18.83 -7.60
N ILE A 842 -0.19 19.03 -8.47
CA ILE A 842 -0.27 18.69 -9.90
C ILE A 842 0.98 17.92 -10.27
N ARG A 843 0.76 16.83 -11.01
CA ARG A 843 1.84 16.01 -11.56
C ARG A 843 1.69 15.87 -13.07
N VAL A 844 2.82 15.97 -13.77
CA VAL A 844 2.90 15.74 -15.21
C VAL A 844 4.00 14.74 -15.47
N ASP A 845 3.68 13.68 -16.16
CA ASP A 845 4.61 12.62 -16.57
C ASP A 845 4.73 12.57 -18.08
N ARG A 846 5.94 12.32 -18.57
CA ARG A 846 6.23 12.04 -19.96
C ARG A 846 7.02 10.75 -20.07
N ARG A 847 6.55 9.81 -20.90
CA ARG A 847 7.16 8.50 -21.09
C ARG A 847 7.69 8.37 -22.51
N PHE A 848 8.96 7.99 -22.64
CA PHE A 848 9.65 7.72 -23.88
C PHE A 848 9.97 6.23 -23.94
N ARG A 849 9.54 5.57 -25.00
CA ARG A 849 9.77 4.13 -25.21
C ARG A 849 10.86 3.92 -26.23
N PHE A 850 11.86 3.14 -25.89
CA PHE A 850 12.94 2.69 -26.74
C PHE A 850 12.80 1.16 -26.97
N LYS A 851 13.60 0.59 -27.83
CA LYS A 851 13.50 -0.83 -28.21
C LYS A 851 13.67 -1.80 -27.02
N SER A 852 14.56 -1.49 -26.08
CA SER A 852 14.93 -2.37 -24.96
C SER A 852 14.73 -1.73 -23.57
N TRP A 853 14.35 -0.47 -23.51
CA TRP A 853 14.19 0.25 -22.26
C TRP A 853 13.20 1.41 -22.39
N GLN A 854 12.76 1.96 -21.26
CA GLN A 854 11.83 3.07 -21.19
C GLN A 854 12.40 4.16 -20.28
N LEU A 855 12.28 5.43 -20.69
CA LEU A 855 12.57 6.60 -19.87
C LEU A 855 11.26 7.29 -19.49
N SER A 856 11.04 7.53 -18.22
CA SER A 856 9.96 8.36 -17.70
C SER A 856 10.56 9.60 -17.04
N ILE A 857 10.00 10.76 -17.37
CA ILE A 857 10.34 12.05 -16.77
C ILE A 857 9.08 12.56 -16.11
N TYR A 858 9.17 13.06 -14.88
CA TYR A 858 8.02 13.67 -14.23
C TYR A 858 8.35 14.96 -13.49
N LEU A 859 7.36 15.82 -13.40
CA LEU A 859 7.34 17.00 -12.55
C LEU A 859 6.12 16.87 -11.63
N ASP A 860 6.35 16.84 -10.33
CA ASP A 860 5.31 16.80 -9.27
C ASP A 860 5.42 18.10 -8.46
N VAL A 861 4.39 18.95 -8.53
CA VAL A 861 4.37 20.24 -7.83
C VAL A 861 3.36 20.15 -6.70
N GLN A 862 3.84 20.17 -5.47
CA GLN A 862 3.01 20.20 -4.29
C GLN A 862 2.69 21.66 -3.92
N ASN A 863 1.47 21.88 -3.38
CA ASN A 863 1.00 23.20 -2.94
C ASN A 863 1.10 24.27 -4.04
N VAL A 864 0.53 24.00 -5.21
CA VAL A 864 0.69 24.81 -6.44
C VAL A 864 0.36 26.30 -6.24
N TYR A 865 -0.61 26.64 -5.40
CA TYR A 865 -0.99 28.01 -5.09
C TYR A 865 -0.37 28.55 -3.81
N ASN A 866 0.65 27.87 -3.25
CA ASN A 866 1.46 28.29 -2.11
C ASN A 866 0.63 28.69 -0.87
N SER A 867 -0.35 27.87 -0.51
CA SER A 867 -1.14 28.09 0.71
C SER A 867 -0.27 28.07 1.96
N GLN A 868 -0.44 29.04 2.83
CA GLN A 868 0.25 29.13 4.11
C GLN A 868 -0.47 28.28 5.17
N ASN A 869 -0.42 26.97 5.00
CA ASN A 869 -1.07 26.03 5.89
C ASN A 869 -0.42 26.02 7.28
N VAL A 870 -1.20 26.28 8.33
CA VAL A 870 -0.71 26.30 9.71
C VAL A 870 -0.56 24.87 10.24
N GLU A 871 0.63 24.53 10.72
CA GLU A 871 0.96 23.20 11.26
C GLU A 871 1.09 23.19 12.79
N GLY A 872 1.37 24.33 13.38
CA GLY A 872 1.57 24.50 14.81
C GLY A 872 1.62 25.96 15.26
N ILE A 873 1.82 26.14 16.54
CA ILE A 873 1.96 27.45 17.17
C ILE A 873 3.27 27.48 17.96
N ASN A 874 4.08 28.49 17.70
CA ASN A 874 5.22 28.90 18.55
C ASN A 874 4.82 29.95 19.52
N TYR A 875 5.27 29.79 20.74
CA TYR A 875 5.15 30.85 21.77
C TYR A 875 6.51 31.45 22.06
N ASN A 876 6.54 32.76 22.42
CA ASN A 876 7.74 33.34 22.94
C ASN A 876 8.04 32.82 24.38
N PHE A 877 9.23 33.15 24.95
CA PHE A 877 9.74 32.56 26.19
C PHE A 877 8.82 32.74 27.41
N ASN A 878 8.01 33.79 27.44
CA ASN A 878 7.09 34.12 28.54
C ASN A 878 5.60 33.93 28.17
N TYR A 879 5.30 33.36 27.03
CA TYR A 879 3.94 33.06 26.53
C TYR A 879 3.06 34.30 26.39
N THR A 880 3.65 35.47 26.12
CA THR A 880 2.90 36.69 25.84
C THR A 880 2.58 36.91 24.37
N ALA A 881 3.24 36.20 23.49
CA ALA A 881 3.03 36.26 22.05
C ALA A 881 3.09 34.87 21.42
N ARG A 882 2.39 34.71 20.31
CA ARG A 882 2.39 33.49 19.50
C ARG A 882 2.64 33.75 18.01
N GLU A 883 3.27 32.83 17.34
CA GLU A 883 3.47 32.83 15.89
C GLU A 883 3.03 31.51 15.30
N PHE A 884 2.37 31.54 14.14
CA PHE A 884 2.00 30.33 13.43
C PHE A 884 3.21 29.72 12.70
N VAL A 885 3.40 28.44 12.91
CA VAL A 885 4.35 27.64 12.14
C VAL A 885 3.65 27.18 10.86
N THR A 886 4.11 27.63 9.70
CA THR A 886 3.55 27.23 8.42
C THR A 886 4.20 25.98 7.90
N GLY A 887 3.41 25.16 7.20
CA GLY A 887 3.87 23.93 6.54
C GLY A 887 4.68 24.19 5.27
N VAL A 888 4.83 23.14 4.47
CA VAL A 888 5.65 23.18 3.27
C VAL A 888 5.07 24.16 2.25
N PRO A 889 5.88 25.13 1.75
CA PRO A 889 5.48 26.05 0.68
C PRO A 889 5.32 25.28 -0.65
N ILE A 890 5.16 26.01 -1.75
CA ILE A 890 5.21 25.38 -3.08
C ILE A 890 6.51 24.59 -3.24
N LEU A 891 6.39 23.29 -3.55
CA LEU A 891 7.52 22.37 -3.67
C LEU A 891 7.45 21.62 -5.01
N PRO A 892 8.21 22.08 -6.03
CA PRO A 892 8.37 21.30 -7.24
C PRO A 892 9.38 20.16 -7.01
N SER A 893 9.05 18.97 -7.47
CA SER A 893 9.91 17.79 -7.48
C SER A 893 10.03 17.25 -8.90
N PHE A 894 11.24 17.14 -9.39
CA PHE A 894 11.54 16.59 -10.69
C PHE A 894 12.21 15.22 -10.54
N GLY A 895 11.82 14.25 -11.37
CA GLY A 895 12.43 12.94 -11.35
C GLY A 895 12.59 12.29 -12.71
N LEU A 896 13.58 11.43 -12.79
CA LEU A 896 13.93 10.60 -13.94
C LEU A 896 13.88 9.14 -13.55
N ARG A 897 13.29 8.31 -14.40
CA ARG A 897 13.19 6.87 -14.19
C ARG A 897 13.49 6.13 -15.50
N GLY A 898 14.41 5.17 -15.45
CA GLY A 898 14.72 4.24 -16.51
C GLY A 898 14.30 2.83 -16.12
N ASP A 899 13.54 2.14 -16.98
CA ASP A 899 13.13 0.73 -16.82
C ASP A 899 13.71 -0.08 -17.98
N PHE A 900 14.32 -1.25 -17.75
CA PHE A 900 14.96 -2.11 -18.74
C PHE A 900 14.78 -3.60 -18.47
#